data_f597557e58d3b0fbc861dd4238f57d34
#
_entry.id   f597557e58d3b0fbc861dd4238f57d34
#
_cell.length_a   1.000
_cell.length_b   1.000
_cell.length_c   1.000
_cell.angle_alpha   90.00
_cell.angle_beta   90.00
_cell.angle_gamma   90.00
#
_symmetry.space_group_name_H-M   'P 1'
#
loop_
_entity.id
_entity.type
_entity.pdbx_description
1 polymer ?
#
loop_
_entity_poly.entity_id
_entity_poly.type
_entity_poly.pdbx_seq_one_letter_code
_entity_poly.pdbx_strand_id
1 'polypeptide(L)'
;MAPVVLRWAAGLALALALAPAVGPARAQAPSGISLSASAGFDGYFKEGRWIPVRVALANDGPDAEVLLEALPRPTSGGRANQYSRSISLPSGARKSDTLYVYPTSGTRSLRIRLSLQGQLLSESDIPLIRLSTTSRLIGVLAADPTPFNLIRDVTGQPGVERVELVWLSAESLPERGPALGGLDALIIDDQDTGSLTTAQREALQAWVASGGRLLVCGGPSWQKTTAGITDLLPLEVTGTELVTSLESVGSYLGAGPGPEGETILAVGIPTADAVVLIKEGELPVALVRRFGMGQIVFLAADPTLAPLEDWPATPLLYGPLLLDGPYAPGGLLELQENTASDAASLFPNLTLPPIGAVCGFLVLYVFVMGPLHYFLLRRAKRRELAWITIPALVVVFSGVAIGVGSLSRGSRPVLNRLAVVHVPAGGERAQVTGVLGIFSPNRRVLEVRFPPGLLARPLPAGYSLVEGDWQFHQSEAGPGDSEMQFDAASVRGLVFEGEVTAPRFPHSLTTEASNTTFQVRGQVASPDLRLENATLLTFYGAIALGDLDPNEPLQVQESLPLSLGAGDAYWEILSALGAYSSGYPYGASGADGIELVRRTSLLSAIQPAMDEFGRSGMYLVGWSDRAPFQVELATASDAEDLTLYLIELERESEPAARPVAQPTGPPIALPATIVAPTLPPRVLLLDPDYFTWQVVQADPPSLNPSPYGTQLAQGSYVLSFTPSAGIGYTSVQGLVLHLEGSSSGLGPEEFALLWDFSAASWEAIPGLTWGDNPIPDPGDYVGPGGEVRLQVENAQAGATILLQRSVFTLVVEP
;
A
#
# COMPACT_ATOMS: atom_id res chain seq x y z
N MET A 1 -28.21 73.01 43.37
CA MET A 1 -26.98 72.85 42.55
C MET A 1 -26.82 71.40 41.96
N ALA A 2 -27.72 70.56 42.21
CA ALA A 2 -27.62 69.15 41.71
C ALA A 2 -28.09 68.84 40.26
N PRO A 3 -28.96 69.64 39.57
CA PRO A 3 -29.45 69.26 38.25
C PRO A 3 -28.56 69.72 37.07
N VAL A 4 -27.56 70.60 37.28
CA VAL A 4 -26.74 71.16 36.20
C VAL A 4 -25.52 70.26 35.89
N VAL A 5 -24.96 69.63 36.92
CA VAL A 5 -23.82 68.68 36.74
C VAL A 5 -24.24 67.38 35.98
N LEU A 6 -25.49 66.92 36.19
CA LEU A 6 -25.99 65.72 35.52
C LEU A 6 -26.26 65.95 34.01
N ARG A 7 -26.56 67.15 33.58
CA ARG A 7 -26.76 67.54 32.16
C ARG A 7 -25.44 67.63 31.38
N TRP A 8 -24.37 68.07 32.03
CA TRP A 8 -23.04 68.09 31.39
C TRP A 8 -22.41 66.71 31.30
N ALA A 9 -22.61 65.85 32.28
CA ALA A 9 -22.14 64.49 32.23
C ALA A 9 -22.86 63.63 31.14
N ALA A 10 -24.16 63.81 30.93
CA ALA A 10 -24.94 63.18 29.88
C ALA A 10 -24.57 63.69 28.47
N GLY A 11 -24.25 64.96 28.33
CA GLY A 11 -23.78 65.54 27.06
C GLY A 11 -22.37 65.07 26.67
N LEU A 12 -21.46 64.89 27.65
CA LEU A 12 -20.14 64.37 27.39
C LEU A 12 -20.14 62.86 27.05
N ALA A 13 -21.02 62.10 27.71
CA ALA A 13 -21.17 60.65 27.40
C ALA A 13 -21.80 60.44 26.00
N LEU A 14 -22.71 61.32 25.57
CA LEU A 14 -23.30 61.23 24.22
C LEU A 14 -22.32 61.69 23.13
N ALA A 15 -21.43 62.66 23.42
CA ALA A 15 -20.38 63.10 22.50
C ALA A 15 -19.27 62.05 22.33
N LEU A 16 -18.95 61.24 23.38
CA LEU A 16 -18.02 60.12 23.27
C LEU A 16 -18.63 58.90 22.56
N ALA A 17 -19.95 58.73 22.59
CA ALA A 17 -20.63 57.62 21.90
C ALA A 17 -20.84 57.87 20.40
N LEU A 18 -20.64 59.10 19.90
CA LEU A 18 -20.77 59.47 18.50
C LEU A 18 -19.42 59.72 17.80
N ALA A 19 -18.30 59.43 18.46
CA ALA A 19 -17.03 59.38 17.77
C ALA A 19 -17.07 58.17 16.85
N PRO A 20 -16.95 58.30 15.51
CA PRO A 20 -16.82 57.17 14.66
C PRO A 20 -15.61 56.37 15.14
N ALA A 21 -15.80 55.13 15.52
CA ALA A 21 -14.74 54.19 15.72
C ALA A 21 -14.02 54.06 14.37
N VAL A 22 -13.04 54.92 14.12
CA VAL A 22 -12.06 54.72 13.07
C VAL A 22 -11.27 53.52 13.56
N GLY A 23 -11.82 52.30 13.25
CA GLY A 23 -11.01 51.11 13.29
C GLY A 23 -9.76 51.38 12.45
N PRO A 24 -8.60 50.86 12.83
CA PRO A 24 -7.43 51.02 11.98
C PRO A 24 -7.83 50.55 10.59
N ALA A 25 -7.82 51.48 9.64
CA ALA A 25 -7.94 51.13 8.24
C ALA A 25 -6.83 50.10 8.00
N ARG A 26 -7.20 48.84 7.87
CA ARG A 26 -6.29 47.87 7.34
C ARG A 26 -5.99 48.35 5.92
N ALA A 27 -4.90 49.04 5.82
CA ALA A 27 -4.28 49.29 4.55
C ALA A 27 -3.99 47.93 3.99
N GLN A 28 -4.83 47.46 3.09
CA GLN A 28 -4.46 46.38 2.15
C GLN A 28 -3.28 46.99 1.40
N ALA A 29 -2.07 46.68 1.84
CA ALA A 29 -0.90 46.93 1.02
C ALA A 29 -1.13 46.13 -0.28
N PRO A 30 -1.07 46.77 -1.46
CA PRO A 30 -1.12 46.04 -2.71
C PRO A 30 0.14 45.15 -2.77
N SER A 31 0.02 43.91 -2.37
CA SER A 31 1.16 42.99 -2.30
C SER A 31 1.67 42.63 -3.68
N GLY A 32 0.93 42.93 -4.76
CA GLY A 32 1.28 42.53 -6.11
C GLY A 32 1.38 40.99 -6.28
N ILE A 33 1.00 40.24 -5.24
CA ILE A 33 1.08 38.77 -5.25
C ILE A 33 -0.30 38.19 -5.53
N SER A 34 -0.41 37.35 -6.56
CA SER A 34 -1.61 36.62 -6.90
C SER A 34 -1.42 35.13 -6.66
N LEU A 35 -2.50 34.44 -6.24
CA LEU A 35 -2.57 33.02 -5.95
C LEU A 35 -3.70 32.40 -6.76
N SER A 36 -3.39 31.30 -7.46
CA SER A 36 -4.35 30.35 -8.01
C SER A 36 -4.02 28.98 -7.43
N ALA A 37 -5.04 28.23 -7.00
CA ALA A 37 -4.84 26.93 -6.36
C ALA A 37 -5.89 25.91 -6.81
N SER A 38 -5.45 24.64 -6.94
CA SER A 38 -6.31 23.48 -7.17
C SER A 38 -5.91 22.36 -6.21
N ALA A 39 -6.84 21.47 -5.85
CA ALA A 39 -6.59 20.40 -4.90
C ALA A 39 -7.16 19.07 -5.40
N GLY A 40 -6.47 17.97 -5.06
CA GLY A 40 -6.83 16.64 -5.54
C GLY A 40 -6.61 16.49 -7.04
N PHE A 41 -7.34 15.58 -7.62
CA PHE A 41 -7.39 15.33 -9.07
C PHE A 41 -8.71 15.90 -9.60
N ASP A 42 -8.66 17.10 -10.16
CA ASP A 42 -9.84 17.88 -10.57
C ASP A 42 -10.91 18.02 -9.47
N GLY A 43 -10.46 18.17 -8.20
CA GLY A 43 -11.31 18.23 -7.03
C GLY A 43 -11.71 16.87 -6.46
N TYR A 44 -11.48 15.75 -7.18
CA TYR A 44 -11.74 14.41 -6.67
C TYR A 44 -10.67 13.95 -5.71
N PHE A 45 -11.08 13.20 -4.70
CA PHE A 45 -10.16 12.54 -3.77
C PHE A 45 -10.75 11.26 -3.18
N LYS A 46 -9.90 10.35 -2.74
CA LYS A 46 -10.25 9.18 -1.94
C LYS A 46 -9.88 9.40 -0.49
N GLU A 47 -10.76 8.99 0.41
CA GLU A 47 -10.50 9.03 1.85
C GLU A 47 -9.33 8.12 2.21
N GLY A 48 -8.49 8.55 3.13
CA GLY A 48 -7.30 7.79 3.51
C GLY A 48 -6.14 7.88 2.53
N ARG A 49 -6.16 8.86 1.60
CA ARG A 49 -5.09 9.05 0.60
C ARG A 49 -4.60 10.49 0.60
N TRP A 50 -3.30 10.65 0.35
CA TRP A 50 -2.69 11.95 0.12
C TRP A 50 -3.23 12.58 -1.16
N ILE A 51 -3.41 13.89 -1.13
CA ILE A 51 -3.80 14.67 -2.31
C ILE A 51 -2.76 15.74 -2.62
N PRO A 52 -2.46 15.97 -3.90
CA PRO A 52 -1.67 17.12 -4.33
C PRO A 52 -2.51 18.40 -4.25
N VAL A 53 -1.92 19.47 -3.74
CA VAL A 53 -2.46 20.82 -3.77
C VAL A 53 -1.51 21.66 -4.59
N ARG A 54 -1.90 21.95 -5.82
CA ARG A 54 -1.10 22.73 -6.76
C ARG A 54 -1.43 24.19 -6.63
N VAL A 55 -0.41 25.00 -6.55
CA VAL A 55 -0.55 26.46 -6.49
C VAL A 55 0.29 27.12 -7.58
N ALA A 56 -0.28 28.12 -8.21
CA ALA A 56 0.46 29.03 -9.09
C ALA A 56 0.49 30.41 -8.44
N LEU A 57 1.68 30.92 -8.24
CA LEU A 57 1.98 32.18 -7.60
C LEU A 57 2.62 33.13 -8.60
N ALA A 58 2.20 34.38 -8.57
CA ALA A 58 2.82 35.44 -9.34
C ALA A 58 3.10 36.62 -8.45
N ASN A 59 4.32 37.21 -8.53
CA ASN A 59 4.71 38.38 -7.77
C ASN A 59 5.07 39.54 -8.70
N ASP A 60 4.20 40.55 -8.78
CA ASP A 60 4.45 41.79 -9.52
C ASP A 60 4.95 42.92 -8.57
N GLY A 61 5.22 42.58 -7.28
CA GLY A 61 5.76 43.41 -6.27
C GLY A 61 7.27 43.20 -6.02
N PRO A 62 7.79 43.66 -4.88
CA PRO A 62 9.17 43.40 -4.46
C PRO A 62 9.39 41.94 -4.05
N ASP A 63 10.65 41.55 -3.90
CA ASP A 63 11.03 40.21 -3.38
C ASP A 63 10.29 39.92 -2.08
N ALA A 64 9.68 38.70 -2.02
CA ALA A 64 8.87 38.29 -0.88
C ALA A 64 9.13 36.82 -0.53
N GLU A 65 9.07 36.52 0.75
CA GLU A 65 8.98 35.16 1.25
C GLU A 65 7.58 34.97 1.84
N VAL A 66 6.78 34.11 1.20
CA VAL A 66 5.38 33.87 1.57
C VAL A 66 5.23 32.50 2.21
N LEU A 67 4.33 32.41 3.20
CA LEU A 67 3.90 31.17 3.80
C LEU A 67 2.57 30.74 3.16
N LEU A 68 2.61 29.61 2.50
CA LEU A 68 1.44 28.90 1.97
C LEU A 68 0.96 27.92 3.03
N GLU A 69 -0.33 27.94 3.35
CA GLU A 69 -0.97 27.04 4.30
C GLU A 69 -2.18 26.37 3.67
N ALA A 70 -2.34 25.07 3.94
CA ALA A 70 -3.49 24.28 3.53
C ALA A 70 -4.14 23.61 4.76
N LEU A 71 -5.42 23.87 4.96
CA LEU A 71 -6.19 23.42 6.11
C LEU A 71 -7.43 22.63 5.64
N PRO A 72 -7.45 21.30 5.80
CA PRO A 72 -8.66 20.50 5.58
C PRO A 72 -9.80 20.99 6.49
N ARG A 73 -11.01 21.07 5.94
CA ARG A 73 -12.21 21.49 6.71
C ARG A 73 -13.18 20.31 6.87
N PRO A 74 -13.12 19.61 8.00
CA PRO A 74 -14.08 18.54 8.30
C PRO A 74 -15.45 19.11 8.65
N THR A 75 -16.50 18.40 8.31
CA THR A 75 -17.90 18.79 8.58
C THR A 75 -18.26 18.81 10.07
N SER A 76 -17.55 18.02 10.86
CA SER A 76 -17.86 17.75 12.29
C SER A 76 -17.19 18.70 13.26
N GLY A 77 -16.53 19.77 12.81
CA GLY A 77 -15.90 20.76 13.69
C GLY A 77 -14.67 20.24 14.45
N GLY A 78 -14.10 19.11 14.02
CA GLY A 78 -12.85 18.59 14.56
C GLY A 78 -11.66 19.52 14.27
N ARG A 79 -10.58 19.37 15.05
CA ARG A 79 -9.33 20.09 14.80
C ARG A 79 -8.71 19.58 13.50
N ALA A 80 -8.27 20.49 12.67
CA ALA A 80 -7.66 20.18 11.38
C ALA A 80 -6.14 20.31 11.49
N ASN A 81 -5.43 19.33 10.93
CA ASN A 81 -4.00 19.44 10.76
C ASN A 81 -3.68 20.55 9.77
N GLN A 82 -2.58 21.24 10.00
CA GLN A 82 -2.12 22.33 9.16
C GLN A 82 -0.89 21.88 8.37
N TYR A 83 -0.98 22.03 7.06
CA TYR A 83 0.13 21.78 6.15
C TYR A 83 0.60 23.12 5.61
N SER A 84 1.91 23.36 5.63
CA SER A 84 2.46 24.66 5.23
C SER A 84 3.77 24.50 4.46
N ARG A 85 4.10 25.55 3.69
CA ARG A 85 5.34 25.66 2.94
C ARG A 85 5.75 27.10 2.78
N SER A 86 7.03 27.39 3.06
CA SER A 86 7.62 28.70 2.76
C SER A 86 8.10 28.71 1.31
N ILE A 87 7.68 29.74 0.57
CA ILE A 87 7.98 29.92 -0.85
C ILE A 87 8.66 31.26 -1.08
N SER A 88 9.85 31.25 -1.64
CA SER A 88 10.55 32.46 -2.07
C SER A 88 10.01 32.91 -3.43
N LEU A 89 9.57 34.16 -3.51
CA LEU A 89 9.01 34.81 -4.69
C LEU A 89 9.76 36.11 -5.00
N PRO A 90 10.85 36.04 -5.79
CA PRO A 90 11.49 37.24 -6.29
C PRO A 90 10.53 38.14 -7.09
N SER A 91 10.88 39.41 -7.24
CA SER A 91 10.12 40.37 -8.05
C SER A 91 9.98 39.87 -9.51
N GLY A 92 8.79 39.89 -10.05
CA GLY A 92 8.46 39.39 -11.38
C GLY A 92 8.37 37.88 -11.50
N ALA A 93 8.54 37.12 -10.40
CA ALA A 93 8.49 35.66 -10.44
C ALA A 93 7.09 35.12 -10.77
N ARG A 94 7.07 34.05 -11.54
CA ARG A 94 5.92 33.15 -11.76
C ARG A 94 6.35 31.75 -11.32
N LYS A 95 5.78 31.22 -10.26
CA LYS A 95 6.19 29.95 -9.67
C LYS A 95 4.98 29.04 -9.48
N SER A 96 5.13 27.79 -9.93
CA SER A 96 4.21 26.70 -9.59
C SER A 96 4.85 25.84 -8.47
N ASP A 97 4.05 25.42 -7.52
CA ASP A 97 4.50 24.59 -6.41
C ASP A 97 3.38 23.60 -5.99
N THR A 98 3.76 22.48 -5.35
CA THR A 98 2.82 21.45 -4.91
C THR A 98 3.01 21.16 -3.43
N LEU A 99 1.94 21.30 -2.66
CA LEU A 99 1.85 20.91 -1.25
C LEU A 99 1.04 19.62 -1.16
N TYR A 100 1.46 18.69 -0.33
CA TYR A 100 0.73 17.42 -0.14
C TYR A 100 -0.09 17.47 1.15
N VAL A 101 -1.35 17.11 1.06
CA VAL A 101 -2.31 17.17 2.17
C VAL A 101 -2.98 15.83 2.35
N TYR A 102 -3.15 15.40 3.59
CA TYR A 102 -3.93 14.21 3.93
C TYR A 102 -5.30 14.65 4.48
N PRO A 103 -6.38 14.52 3.68
CA PRO A 103 -7.71 14.89 4.12
C PRO A 103 -8.20 13.94 5.22
N THR A 104 -8.67 14.49 6.32
CA THR A 104 -9.33 13.71 7.37
C THR A 104 -10.73 13.30 6.95
N SER A 105 -11.30 12.28 7.63
CA SER A 105 -12.67 11.84 7.39
C SER A 105 -13.67 13.00 7.45
N GLY A 106 -14.56 13.05 6.47
CA GLY A 106 -15.58 14.11 6.37
C GLY A 106 -15.10 15.46 5.82
N THR A 107 -13.88 15.55 5.30
CA THR A 107 -13.39 16.77 4.61
C THR A 107 -14.22 17.03 3.35
N ARG A 108 -14.73 18.28 3.20
CA ARG A 108 -15.49 18.73 2.02
C ARG A 108 -14.84 19.88 1.27
N SER A 109 -13.92 20.55 1.89
CA SER A 109 -13.17 21.63 1.27
C SER A 109 -11.81 21.75 1.91
N LEU A 110 -10.89 22.34 1.17
CA LEU A 110 -9.56 22.69 1.62
C LEU A 110 -9.42 24.20 1.60
N ARG A 111 -9.06 24.78 2.74
CA ARG A 111 -8.77 26.20 2.83
C ARG A 111 -7.31 26.45 2.57
N ILE A 112 -7.02 27.25 1.56
CA ILE A 112 -5.68 27.69 1.21
C ILE A 112 -5.51 29.13 1.69
N ARG A 113 -4.43 29.39 2.40
CA ARG A 113 -4.04 30.71 2.88
C ARG A 113 -2.65 31.06 2.38
N LEU A 114 -2.48 32.28 1.99
CA LEU A 114 -1.19 32.86 1.66
C LEU A 114 -0.93 34.03 2.60
N SER A 115 0.16 34.00 3.32
CA SER A 115 0.54 35.04 4.24
C SER A 115 1.95 35.56 3.99
N LEU A 116 2.19 36.82 4.27
CA LEU A 116 3.49 37.52 4.21
C LEU A 116 3.79 38.10 5.57
N GLN A 117 4.87 37.69 6.20
CA GLN A 117 5.28 38.18 7.53
C GLN A 117 4.13 38.11 8.58
N GLY A 118 3.32 37.04 8.50
CA GLY A 118 2.16 36.83 9.39
C GLY A 118 0.89 37.62 9.00
N GLN A 119 0.94 38.46 7.96
CA GLN A 119 -0.23 39.14 7.44
C GLN A 119 -0.89 38.31 6.34
N LEU A 120 -2.19 38.01 6.46
CA LEU A 120 -2.96 37.29 5.45
C LEU A 120 -3.08 38.15 4.19
N LEU A 121 -2.58 37.60 3.06
CA LEU A 121 -2.70 38.21 1.73
C LEU A 121 -3.93 37.72 0.97
N SER A 122 -4.13 36.38 0.97
CA SER A 122 -5.20 35.72 0.22
C SER A 122 -5.70 34.49 0.97
N GLU A 123 -7.00 34.24 0.88
CA GLU A 123 -7.63 33.03 1.40
C GLU A 123 -8.64 32.52 0.34
N SER A 124 -8.64 31.23 0.07
CA SER A 124 -9.57 30.57 -0.85
C SER A 124 -9.99 29.21 -0.30
N ASP A 125 -11.28 28.89 -0.40
CA ASP A 125 -11.82 27.56 -0.08
C ASP A 125 -12.02 26.78 -1.37
N ILE A 126 -11.30 25.65 -1.51
CA ILE A 126 -11.39 24.75 -2.66
C ILE A 126 -12.32 23.58 -2.30
N PRO A 127 -13.44 23.39 -3.02
CA PRO A 127 -14.33 22.27 -2.78
C PRO A 127 -13.65 20.96 -3.17
N LEU A 128 -13.92 19.89 -2.40
CA LEU A 128 -13.44 18.54 -2.66
C LEU A 128 -14.61 17.57 -2.79
N ILE A 129 -14.50 16.66 -3.76
CA ILE A 129 -15.49 15.63 -4.07
C ILE A 129 -14.91 14.28 -3.64
N ARG A 130 -15.47 13.72 -2.59
CA ARG A 130 -15.06 12.40 -2.08
C ARG A 130 -15.63 11.31 -2.96
N LEU A 131 -14.76 10.40 -3.40
CA LEU A 131 -15.15 9.17 -4.08
C LEU A 131 -15.35 8.02 -3.09
N SER A 132 -16.28 7.12 -3.41
CA SER A 132 -16.47 5.88 -2.66
C SER A 132 -15.32 4.90 -2.95
N THR A 133 -15.16 3.88 -2.12
CA THR A 133 -14.18 2.81 -2.33
C THR A 133 -14.49 1.96 -3.56
N THR A 134 -15.77 1.90 -3.97
CA THR A 134 -16.24 1.21 -5.18
C THR A 134 -16.11 2.06 -6.45
N SER A 135 -15.80 3.36 -6.34
CA SER A 135 -15.54 4.22 -7.50
C SER A 135 -14.07 4.11 -7.92
N ARG A 136 -13.83 4.09 -9.23
CA ARG A 136 -12.48 4.09 -9.81
C ARG A 136 -12.15 5.49 -10.31
N LEU A 137 -10.94 5.96 -9.96
CA LEU A 137 -10.39 7.23 -10.43
C LEU A 137 -9.21 6.94 -11.36
N ILE A 138 -9.38 7.23 -12.63
CA ILE A 138 -8.36 6.97 -13.65
C ILE A 138 -7.77 8.31 -14.11
N GLY A 139 -6.46 8.44 -13.98
CA GLY A 139 -5.71 9.54 -14.56
C GLY A 139 -5.45 9.28 -16.04
N VAL A 140 -5.61 10.30 -16.87
CA VAL A 140 -5.27 10.23 -18.29
C VAL A 140 -4.24 11.32 -18.59
N LEU A 141 -3.06 10.89 -18.97
CA LEU A 141 -1.94 11.73 -19.39
C LEU A 141 -1.77 11.51 -20.90
N ALA A 142 -2.53 12.26 -21.71
CA ALA A 142 -2.56 12.11 -23.16
C ALA A 142 -2.53 13.46 -23.87
N ALA A 143 -2.05 13.48 -25.12
CA ALA A 143 -2.09 14.66 -25.96
C ALA A 143 -3.53 15.08 -26.28
N ASP A 144 -4.40 14.12 -26.61
CA ASP A 144 -5.85 14.28 -26.66
C ASP A 144 -6.53 13.27 -25.75
N PRO A 145 -7.03 13.68 -24.57
CA PRO A 145 -7.70 12.79 -23.64
C PRO A 145 -9.16 12.46 -24.04
N THR A 146 -9.72 13.13 -25.04
CA THR A 146 -11.15 13.05 -25.39
C THR A 146 -11.63 11.64 -25.75
N PRO A 147 -10.88 10.83 -26.54
CA PRO A 147 -11.31 9.47 -26.90
C PRO A 147 -11.46 8.55 -25.68
N PHE A 148 -10.71 8.79 -24.59
CA PHE A 148 -10.80 7.97 -23.38
C PHE A 148 -12.10 8.17 -22.59
N ASN A 149 -12.96 9.12 -22.93
CA ASN A 149 -14.28 9.27 -22.29
C ASN A 149 -15.15 8.01 -22.37
N LEU A 150 -14.91 7.15 -23.35
CA LEU A 150 -15.57 5.84 -23.51
C LEU A 150 -15.39 4.92 -22.30
N ILE A 151 -14.33 5.12 -21.51
CA ILE A 151 -14.05 4.29 -20.32
C ILE A 151 -15.12 4.50 -19.23
N ARG A 152 -15.78 5.65 -19.19
CA ARG A 152 -16.90 5.92 -18.26
C ARG A 152 -18.10 5.02 -18.48
N ASP A 153 -18.25 4.50 -19.69
CA ASP A 153 -19.36 3.65 -20.08
C ASP A 153 -19.06 2.16 -19.86
N VAL A 154 -17.86 1.81 -19.40
CA VAL A 154 -17.51 0.43 -19.03
C VAL A 154 -18.30 0.05 -17.79
N THR A 155 -19.29 -0.82 -17.99
CA THR A 155 -20.17 -1.30 -16.92
C THR A 155 -20.02 -2.81 -16.74
N GLY A 156 -20.45 -3.31 -15.58
CA GLY A 156 -20.46 -4.75 -15.31
C GLY A 156 -19.16 -5.30 -14.71
N GLN A 157 -18.21 -4.44 -14.40
CA GLN A 157 -16.99 -4.87 -13.73
C GLN A 157 -17.27 -5.15 -12.22
N PRO A 158 -16.87 -6.32 -11.70
CA PRO A 158 -17.07 -6.67 -10.31
C PRO A 158 -16.48 -5.63 -9.35
N GLY A 159 -17.27 -5.15 -8.39
CA GLY A 159 -16.82 -4.19 -7.39
C GLY A 159 -16.57 -2.77 -7.91
N VAL A 160 -16.93 -2.46 -9.15
CA VAL A 160 -16.84 -1.11 -9.73
C VAL A 160 -18.23 -0.52 -9.91
N GLU A 161 -18.56 0.49 -9.10
CA GLU A 161 -19.83 1.20 -9.18
C GLU A 161 -19.77 2.32 -10.24
N ARG A 162 -18.66 3.01 -10.31
CA ARG A 162 -18.48 4.18 -11.17
C ARG A 162 -17.02 4.40 -11.54
N VAL A 163 -16.77 4.83 -12.75
CA VAL A 163 -15.46 5.25 -13.24
C VAL A 163 -15.44 6.76 -13.44
N GLU A 164 -14.49 7.43 -12.82
CA GLU A 164 -14.21 8.86 -13.03
C GLU A 164 -12.86 9.02 -13.72
N LEU A 165 -12.82 9.93 -14.70
CA LEU A 165 -11.61 10.27 -15.43
C LEU A 165 -11.15 11.66 -15.05
N VAL A 166 -9.83 11.81 -14.85
CA VAL A 166 -9.18 13.09 -14.62
C VAL A 166 -8.06 13.31 -15.63
N TRP A 167 -7.99 14.53 -16.15
CA TRP A 167 -7.02 14.91 -17.16
C TRP A 167 -5.76 15.44 -16.52
N LEU A 168 -4.64 14.80 -16.81
CA LEU A 168 -3.34 15.15 -16.25
C LEU A 168 -2.41 15.69 -17.33
N SER A 169 -1.51 16.57 -16.94
CA SER A 169 -0.37 16.98 -17.74
C SER A 169 0.92 16.55 -17.06
N ALA A 170 2.03 16.48 -17.78
CA ALA A 170 3.33 16.17 -17.20
C ALA A 170 3.68 17.06 -15.99
N GLU A 171 3.37 18.36 -16.09
CA GLU A 171 3.58 19.34 -15.00
C GLU A 171 2.69 19.08 -13.78
N SER A 172 1.53 18.43 -13.98
CA SER A 172 0.57 18.16 -12.93
C SER A 172 0.76 16.83 -12.22
N LEU A 173 1.66 15.99 -12.73
CA LEU A 173 1.95 14.69 -12.11
C LEU A 173 2.68 14.91 -10.77
N PRO A 174 2.20 14.32 -9.66
CA PRO A 174 2.86 14.42 -8.35
C PRO A 174 4.29 13.86 -8.36
N GLU A 175 5.16 14.47 -7.54
CA GLU A 175 6.55 14.05 -7.34
C GLU A 175 6.73 13.10 -6.14
N ARG A 176 5.64 12.61 -5.55
CA ARG A 176 5.62 11.70 -4.41
C ARG A 176 4.68 10.54 -4.67
N GLY A 177 5.19 9.31 -4.57
CA GLY A 177 4.41 8.09 -4.80
C GLY A 177 3.10 8.02 -4.01
N PRO A 178 3.09 8.27 -2.69
CA PRO A 178 1.85 8.27 -1.89
C PRO A 178 0.79 9.25 -2.39
N ALA A 179 1.18 10.35 -3.03
CA ALA A 179 0.22 11.33 -3.56
C ALA A 179 -0.46 10.89 -4.86
N LEU A 180 0.08 9.88 -5.56
CA LEU A 180 -0.58 9.20 -6.66
C LEU A 180 -1.58 8.12 -6.18
N GLY A 181 -1.51 7.73 -4.92
CA GLY A 181 -2.36 6.67 -4.34
C GLY A 181 -3.86 6.95 -4.34
N GLY A 182 -4.28 8.17 -4.69
CA GLY A 182 -5.68 8.49 -4.99
C GLY A 182 -6.16 7.97 -6.34
N LEU A 183 -5.24 7.72 -7.30
CA LEU A 183 -5.55 7.15 -8.60
C LEU A 183 -5.55 5.62 -8.53
N ASP A 184 -6.49 5.02 -9.21
CA ASP A 184 -6.59 3.57 -9.36
C ASP A 184 -5.78 3.10 -10.57
N ALA A 185 -5.84 3.86 -11.66
CA ALA A 185 -5.06 3.60 -12.85
C ALA A 185 -4.58 4.92 -13.48
N LEU A 186 -3.53 4.82 -14.27
CA LEU A 186 -3.01 5.91 -15.09
C LEU A 186 -2.81 5.43 -16.52
N ILE A 187 -3.32 6.18 -17.47
CA ILE A 187 -3.12 5.96 -18.90
C ILE A 187 -2.10 6.99 -19.39
N ILE A 188 -1.09 6.53 -20.13
CA ILE A 188 -0.13 7.39 -20.84
C ILE A 188 -0.24 7.12 -22.32
N ASP A 189 -0.61 8.14 -23.08
CA ASP A 189 -0.80 8.05 -24.51
C ASP A 189 -0.32 9.31 -25.22
N ASP A 190 0.46 9.14 -26.28
CA ASP A 190 1.00 10.23 -27.11
C ASP A 190 1.63 11.41 -26.33
N GLN A 191 2.20 11.13 -25.14
CA GLN A 191 2.79 12.11 -24.23
C GLN A 191 4.30 11.93 -24.14
N ASP A 192 5.04 13.04 -24.15
CA ASP A 192 6.48 13.01 -23.95
C ASP A 192 6.84 12.71 -22.49
N THR A 193 7.07 11.43 -22.17
CA THR A 193 7.52 11.01 -20.85
C THR A 193 8.99 11.35 -20.55
N GLY A 194 9.78 11.65 -21.58
CA GLY A 194 11.15 12.15 -21.41
C GLY A 194 11.23 13.52 -20.72
N SER A 195 10.12 14.28 -20.75
CA SER A 195 9.99 15.58 -20.07
C SER A 195 9.71 15.44 -18.56
N LEU A 196 9.36 14.25 -18.07
CA LEU A 196 9.12 14.01 -16.64
C LEU A 196 10.40 14.21 -15.82
N THR A 197 10.28 14.87 -14.68
CA THR A 197 11.41 15.01 -13.73
C THR A 197 11.81 13.65 -13.17
N THR A 198 13.02 13.53 -12.65
CA THR A 198 13.45 12.30 -11.96
C THR A 198 12.52 11.96 -10.79
N ALA A 199 12.10 12.97 -10.00
CA ALA A 199 11.18 12.77 -8.88
C ALA A 199 9.80 12.26 -9.34
N GLN A 200 9.28 12.73 -10.47
CA GLN A 200 8.02 12.23 -11.04
C GLN A 200 8.14 10.78 -11.51
N ARG A 201 9.25 10.43 -12.16
CA ARG A 201 9.49 9.04 -12.58
C ARG A 201 9.62 8.09 -11.38
N GLU A 202 10.39 8.48 -10.37
CA GLU A 202 10.50 7.73 -9.11
C GLU A 202 9.13 7.58 -8.44
N ALA A 203 8.33 8.66 -8.37
CA ALA A 203 6.98 8.62 -7.80
C ALA A 203 6.05 7.68 -8.59
N LEU A 204 6.16 7.67 -9.92
CA LEU A 204 5.39 6.76 -10.78
C LEU A 204 5.77 5.29 -10.53
N GLN A 205 7.07 4.99 -10.47
CA GLN A 205 7.58 3.66 -10.16
C GLN A 205 7.08 3.18 -8.79
N ALA A 206 7.21 4.02 -7.77
CA ALA A 206 6.75 3.70 -6.43
C ALA A 206 5.24 3.49 -6.35
N TRP A 207 4.47 4.30 -7.08
CA TRP A 207 3.02 4.14 -7.13
C TRP A 207 2.61 2.83 -7.82
N VAL A 208 3.26 2.47 -8.93
CA VAL A 208 3.02 1.16 -9.55
C VAL A 208 3.43 0.05 -8.59
N ALA A 209 4.64 0.12 -8.00
CA ALA A 209 5.10 -0.89 -7.04
C ALA A 209 4.14 -1.06 -5.84
N SER A 210 3.39 -0.01 -5.46
CA SER A 210 2.38 -0.08 -4.39
C SER A 210 0.99 -0.56 -4.83
N GLY A 211 0.81 -1.02 -6.06
CA GLY A 211 -0.45 -1.56 -6.55
C GLY A 211 -1.13 -0.71 -7.63
N GLY A 212 -0.50 0.38 -8.08
CA GLY A 212 -1.01 1.21 -9.18
C GLY A 212 -1.02 0.45 -10.50
N ARG A 213 -1.95 0.79 -11.38
CA ARG A 213 -2.05 0.22 -12.72
C ARG A 213 -1.69 1.25 -13.76
N LEU A 214 -0.68 0.94 -14.56
CA LEU A 214 -0.20 1.81 -15.62
C LEU A 214 -0.50 1.18 -16.97
N LEU A 215 -1.31 1.85 -17.79
CA LEU A 215 -1.48 1.53 -19.20
C LEU A 215 -0.67 2.50 -20.04
N VAL A 216 0.23 1.96 -20.86
CA VAL A 216 1.03 2.74 -21.82
C VAL A 216 0.62 2.36 -23.23
N CYS A 217 0.22 3.33 -24.03
CA CYS A 217 -0.18 3.12 -25.42
C CYS A 217 1.03 3.34 -26.35
N GLY A 218 1.19 2.46 -27.32
CA GLY A 218 2.24 2.48 -28.33
C GLY A 218 1.83 3.25 -29.58
N GLY A 219 1.72 2.54 -30.71
CA GLY A 219 1.36 3.13 -31.99
C GLY A 219 2.43 4.03 -32.59
N PRO A 220 2.08 5.01 -33.42
CA PRO A 220 3.04 5.87 -34.12
C PRO A 220 3.91 6.72 -33.21
N SER A 221 3.38 7.10 -32.05
CA SER A 221 4.01 8.03 -31.09
C SER A 221 4.85 7.36 -30.02
N TRP A 222 5.05 6.04 -30.10
CA TRP A 222 5.69 5.24 -29.05
C TRP A 222 7.02 5.82 -28.54
N GLN A 223 7.84 6.40 -29.43
CA GLN A 223 9.17 6.89 -29.04
C GLN A 223 9.11 7.94 -27.94
N LYS A 224 8.22 8.90 -28.05
CA LYS A 224 8.05 9.93 -27.01
C LYS A 224 7.29 9.41 -25.80
N THR A 225 6.30 8.53 -26.03
CA THR A 225 5.47 7.96 -24.95
C THR A 225 6.28 7.07 -24.03
N THR A 226 7.34 6.39 -24.53
CA THR A 226 8.14 5.46 -23.74
C THR A 226 9.44 6.05 -23.22
N ALA A 227 9.90 7.20 -23.75
CA ALA A 227 11.27 7.73 -23.56
C ALA A 227 11.72 7.84 -22.10
N GLY A 228 10.84 8.18 -21.18
CA GLY A 228 11.15 8.38 -19.76
C GLY A 228 10.86 7.18 -18.86
N ILE A 229 10.26 6.09 -19.37
CA ILE A 229 9.73 4.97 -18.61
C ILE A 229 10.07 3.60 -19.21
N THR A 230 11.13 3.54 -20.03
CA THR A 230 11.54 2.32 -20.74
C THR A 230 11.82 1.14 -19.81
N ASP A 231 12.36 1.40 -18.63
CA ASP A 231 12.66 0.42 -17.58
C ASP A 231 11.43 -0.23 -16.94
N LEU A 232 10.26 0.41 -17.07
CA LEU A 232 9.00 -0.11 -16.57
C LEU A 232 8.27 -1.02 -17.57
N LEU A 233 8.54 -0.86 -18.87
CA LEU A 233 7.74 -1.49 -19.92
C LEU A 233 7.96 -3.01 -20.00
N PRO A 234 6.90 -3.78 -20.36
CA PRO A 234 7.01 -5.22 -20.65
C PRO A 234 7.62 -5.53 -22.01
N LEU A 235 7.96 -4.51 -22.80
CA LEU A 235 8.49 -4.64 -24.17
C LEU A 235 9.63 -3.66 -24.38
N GLU A 236 10.80 -4.15 -24.80
CA GLU A 236 11.86 -3.30 -25.33
C GLU A 236 11.50 -2.95 -26.78
N VAL A 237 10.89 -1.77 -26.95
CA VAL A 237 10.36 -1.34 -28.26
C VAL A 237 11.50 -0.98 -29.18
N THR A 238 11.55 -1.60 -30.37
CA THR A 238 12.63 -1.41 -31.36
C THR A 238 12.15 -0.77 -32.65
N GLY A 239 10.84 -0.77 -32.93
CA GLY A 239 10.29 -0.24 -34.16
C GLY A 239 8.76 -0.29 -34.23
N THR A 240 8.27 -0.22 -35.44
CA THR A 240 6.83 -0.31 -35.73
C THR A 240 6.56 -1.25 -36.90
N GLU A 241 5.41 -1.93 -36.87
CA GLU A 241 4.88 -2.69 -38.00
C GLU A 241 3.45 -2.28 -38.34
N LEU A 242 3.08 -2.38 -39.63
CA LEU A 242 1.74 -2.08 -40.13
C LEU A 242 0.97 -3.39 -40.25
N VAL A 243 -0.18 -3.48 -39.58
CA VAL A 243 -1.13 -4.59 -39.69
C VAL A 243 -2.45 -4.08 -40.30
N THR A 244 -3.21 -4.96 -40.97
CA THR A 244 -4.45 -4.60 -41.65
C THR A 244 -5.70 -5.01 -40.89
N SER A 245 -5.57 -5.74 -39.79
CA SER A 245 -6.66 -6.12 -38.90
C SER A 245 -6.08 -6.49 -37.51
N LEU A 246 -6.93 -6.46 -36.49
CA LEU A 246 -6.64 -6.92 -35.15
C LEU A 246 -7.72 -7.92 -34.69
N GLU A 247 -7.85 -9.04 -35.42
CA GLU A 247 -8.86 -10.09 -35.15
C GLU A 247 -8.66 -10.70 -33.75
N SER A 248 -7.42 -10.79 -33.31
CA SER A 248 -7.07 -11.32 -31.99
C SER A 248 -7.67 -10.49 -30.84
N VAL A 249 -7.82 -9.15 -31.01
CA VAL A 249 -8.46 -8.29 -30.02
C VAL A 249 -9.94 -8.63 -29.87
N GLY A 250 -10.64 -8.81 -30.99
CA GLY A 250 -12.05 -9.22 -30.98
C GLY A 250 -12.26 -10.60 -30.35
N SER A 251 -11.36 -11.54 -30.64
CA SER A 251 -11.38 -12.88 -30.08
C SER A 251 -11.11 -12.87 -28.57
N TYR A 252 -10.14 -12.10 -28.12
CA TYR A 252 -9.77 -11.96 -26.70
C TYR A 252 -10.94 -11.39 -25.87
N LEU A 253 -11.65 -10.40 -26.40
CA LEU A 253 -12.79 -9.78 -25.73
C LEU A 253 -14.11 -10.58 -25.88
N GLY A 254 -14.14 -11.62 -26.70
CA GLY A 254 -15.39 -12.29 -27.04
C GLY A 254 -16.38 -11.40 -27.79
N ALA A 255 -15.91 -10.31 -28.42
CA ALA A 255 -16.74 -9.28 -29.04
C ALA A 255 -17.02 -9.56 -30.53
N GLY A 256 -16.63 -10.72 -31.06
CA GLY A 256 -16.75 -11.07 -32.47
C GLY A 256 -15.54 -10.64 -33.29
N PRO A 257 -15.72 -10.21 -34.55
CA PRO A 257 -14.59 -9.78 -35.37
C PRO A 257 -13.87 -8.58 -34.77
N GLY A 258 -12.54 -8.62 -34.79
CA GLY A 258 -11.73 -7.47 -34.37
C GLY A 258 -11.84 -6.29 -35.32
N PRO A 259 -11.22 -5.14 -34.98
CA PRO A 259 -11.23 -3.97 -35.85
C PRO A 259 -10.44 -4.24 -37.14
N GLU A 260 -11.06 -3.91 -38.29
CA GLU A 260 -10.48 -4.03 -39.61
C GLU A 260 -9.96 -2.66 -40.07
N GLY A 261 -8.76 -2.61 -40.59
CA GLY A 261 -8.10 -1.41 -41.10
C GLY A 261 -6.62 -1.35 -40.79
N GLU A 262 -5.91 -0.47 -41.44
CA GLU A 262 -4.47 -0.29 -41.23
C GLU A 262 -4.19 0.28 -39.86
N THR A 263 -3.37 -0.43 -39.06
CA THR A 263 -2.94 -0.05 -37.71
C THR A 263 -1.44 -0.16 -37.58
N ILE A 264 -0.79 0.81 -36.96
CA ILE A 264 0.63 0.79 -36.64
C ILE A 264 0.81 0.22 -35.24
N LEU A 265 1.51 -0.92 -35.14
CA LEU A 265 1.90 -1.52 -33.86
C LEU A 265 3.34 -1.17 -33.52
N ALA A 266 3.57 -0.78 -32.29
CA ALA A 266 4.93 -0.70 -31.73
C ALA A 266 5.44 -2.12 -31.45
N VAL A 267 6.58 -2.50 -32.01
CA VAL A 267 7.12 -3.85 -31.93
C VAL A 267 8.49 -3.87 -31.28
N GLY A 268 8.81 -5.01 -30.65
CA GLY A 268 10.07 -5.15 -29.92
C GLY A 268 10.26 -6.53 -29.31
N ILE A 269 11.13 -6.61 -28.33
CA ILE A 269 11.44 -7.85 -27.62
C ILE A 269 10.75 -7.81 -26.25
N PRO A 270 9.85 -8.74 -25.94
CA PRO A 270 9.27 -8.85 -24.60
C PRO A 270 10.34 -9.05 -23.53
N THR A 271 10.21 -8.41 -22.38
CA THR A 271 11.10 -8.65 -21.23
C THR A 271 10.85 -10.06 -20.67
N ALA A 272 11.80 -10.61 -19.92
CA ALA A 272 11.74 -11.99 -19.43
C ALA A 272 10.54 -12.24 -18.48
N ASP A 273 10.06 -11.19 -17.84
CA ASP A 273 8.93 -11.16 -16.90
C ASP A 273 7.61 -10.69 -17.53
N ALA A 274 7.62 -10.43 -18.85
CA ALA A 274 6.42 -10.02 -19.58
C ALA A 274 5.53 -11.20 -19.95
N VAL A 275 4.24 -11.01 -19.80
CA VAL A 275 3.20 -11.92 -20.28
C VAL A 275 2.47 -11.28 -21.46
N VAL A 276 2.41 -12.00 -22.58
CA VAL A 276 1.67 -11.54 -23.77
C VAL A 276 0.19 -11.89 -23.60
N LEU A 277 -0.67 -10.89 -23.45
CA LEU A 277 -2.12 -11.08 -23.31
C LEU A 277 -2.81 -11.27 -24.67
N ILE A 278 -2.41 -10.48 -25.66
CA ILE A 278 -3.01 -10.49 -27.01
C ILE A 278 -1.88 -10.53 -28.02
N LYS A 279 -2.00 -11.44 -28.99
CA LYS A 279 -1.01 -11.64 -30.05
C LYS A 279 -1.71 -11.70 -31.42
N GLU A 280 -1.28 -10.86 -32.35
CA GLU A 280 -1.74 -10.90 -33.74
C GLU A 280 -0.66 -11.57 -34.63
N GLY A 281 -0.90 -12.82 -35.02
CA GLY A 281 0.17 -13.62 -35.63
C GLY A 281 1.34 -13.82 -34.66
N GLU A 282 2.52 -13.31 -35.02
CA GLU A 282 3.71 -13.33 -34.14
C GLU A 282 3.92 -12.02 -33.36
N LEU A 283 3.09 -11.00 -33.60
CA LEU A 283 3.25 -9.68 -33.02
C LEU A 283 2.47 -9.54 -31.72
N PRO A 284 3.11 -9.17 -30.60
CA PRO A 284 2.41 -8.86 -29.38
C PRO A 284 1.61 -7.56 -29.52
N VAL A 285 0.31 -7.62 -29.24
CA VAL A 285 -0.61 -6.46 -29.27
C VAL A 285 -0.82 -5.88 -27.88
N ALA A 286 -0.94 -6.73 -26.86
CA ALA A 286 -1.03 -6.31 -25.47
C ALA A 286 -0.16 -7.19 -24.60
N LEU A 287 0.67 -6.58 -23.76
CA LEU A 287 1.56 -7.25 -22.82
C LEU A 287 1.33 -6.68 -21.44
N VAL A 288 1.52 -7.52 -20.42
CA VAL A 288 1.51 -7.11 -19.02
C VAL A 288 2.80 -7.52 -18.34
N ARG A 289 3.27 -6.68 -17.46
CA ARG A 289 4.38 -6.91 -16.56
C ARG A 289 3.94 -6.58 -15.14
N ARG A 290 4.27 -7.43 -14.19
CA ARG A 290 4.12 -7.10 -12.77
C ARG A 290 5.33 -6.30 -12.31
N PHE A 291 5.07 -5.30 -11.49
CA PHE A 291 6.12 -4.52 -10.85
C PHE A 291 5.70 -4.24 -9.39
N GLY A 292 6.31 -4.95 -8.45
CA GLY A 292 5.83 -5.00 -7.08
C GLY A 292 4.39 -5.54 -7.05
N MET A 293 3.49 -4.79 -6.42
CA MET A 293 2.06 -5.15 -6.34
C MET A 293 1.22 -4.65 -7.51
N GLY A 294 1.78 -3.79 -8.35
CA GLY A 294 1.07 -3.22 -9.47
C GLY A 294 1.37 -3.89 -10.79
N GLN A 295 0.77 -3.35 -11.83
CA GLN A 295 0.86 -3.88 -13.18
C GLN A 295 1.13 -2.77 -14.17
N ILE A 296 1.96 -3.07 -15.14
CA ILE A 296 2.20 -2.21 -16.30
C ILE A 296 1.71 -2.96 -17.52
N VAL A 297 0.72 -2.39 -18.17
CA VAL A 297 0.17 -2.90 -19.43
C VAL A 297 0.70 -2.04 -20.56
N PHE A 298 1.26 -2.68 -21.56
CA PHE A 298 1.65 -2.02 -22.81
C PHE A 298 0.71 -2.48 -23.92
N LEU A 299 -0.06 -1.55 -24.47
CA LEU A 299 -0.88 -1.77 -25.64
C LEU A 299 -0.07 -1.27 -26.86
N ALA A 300 0.36 -2.18 -27.73
CA ALA A 300 1.22 -1.85 -28.86
C ALA A 300 0.57 -0.91 -29.88
N ALA A 301 -0.75 -0.87 -29.94
CA ALA A 301 -1.54 0.07 -30.74
C ALA A 301 -1.89 1.34 -29.97
N ASP A 302 -2.24 2.38 -30.69
CA ASP A 302 -2.84 3.59 -30.15
C ASP A 302 -4.38 3.45 -30.23
N PRO A 303 -5.11 3.37 -29.11
CA PRO A 303 -6.55 3.17 -29.11
C PRO A 303 -7.34 4.43 -29.51
N THR A 304 -6.68 5.58 -29.63
CA THR A 304 -7.29 6.85 -30.03
C THR A 304 -7.27 7.07 -31.55
N LEU A 305 -6.69 6.13 -32.28
CA LEU A 305 -6.60 6.15 -33.73
C LEU A 305 -7.46 5.05 -34.36
N ALA A 306 -7.95 5.31 -35.59
CA ALA A 306 -8.61 4.29 -36.39
C ALA A 306 -7.66 3.10 -36.67
N PRO A 307 -8.15 1.86 -36.72
CA PRO A 307 -9.54 1.43 -36.62
C PRO A 307 -10.04 1.20 -35.17
N LEU A 308 -9.18 1.30 -34.14
CA LEU A 308 -9.58 1.07 -32.75
C LEU A 308 -10.55 2.15 -32.26
N GLU A 309 -10.30 3.41 -32.55
CA GLU A 309 -11.20 4.52 -32.16
C GLU A 309 -12.64 4.29 -32.67
N ASP A 310 -12.76 3.80 -33.91
CA ASP A 310 -14.06 3.60 -34.58
C ASP A 310 -14.73 2.26 -34.23
N TRP A 311 -14.01 1.34 -33.53
CA TRP A 311 -14.55 0.03 -33.25
C TRP A 311 -15.48 0.05 -32.02
N PRO A 312 -16.76 -0.41 -32.17
CA PRO A 312 -17.75 -0.28 -31.09
C PRO A 312 -17.40 -1.01 -29.79
N ALA A 313 -16.53 -2.01 -29.87
CA ALA A 313 -16.12 -2.79 -28.72
C ALA A 313 -14.84 -2.26 -28.02
N THR A 314 -14.24 -1.20 -28.50
CA THR A 314 -13.05 -0.57 -27.86
C THR A 314 -13.23 -0.28 -26.37
N PRO A 315 -14.41 0.17 -25.86
CA PRO A 315 -14.59 0.34 -24.41
C PRO A 315 -14.35 -0.94 -23.60
N LEU A 316 -14.69 -2.11 -24.16
CA LEU A 316 -14.52 -3.39 -23.49
C LEU A 316 -13.04 -3.75 -23.28
N LEU A 317 -12.15 -3.20 -24.10
CA LEU A 317 -10.70 -3.41 -23.97
C LEU A 317 -10.15 -2.89 -22.64
N TYR A 318 -10.72 -1.80 -22.12
CA TYR A 318 -10.26 -1.20 -20.87
C TYR A 318 -10.66 -1.99 -19.61
N GLY A 319 -11.66 -2.87 -19.70
CA GLY A 319 -12.00 -3.80 -18.62
C GLY A 319 -10.77 -4.61 -18.20
N PRO A 320 -10.35 -5.60 -18.99
CA PRO A 320 -9.24 -6.48 -18.66
C PRO A 320 -7.89 -5.75 -18.55
N LEU A 321 -7.65 -4.67 -19.28
CA LEU A 321 -6.37 -3.96 -19.24
C LEU A 321 -6.22 -3.03 -18.03
N LEU A 322 -7.32 -2.44 -17.51
CA LEU A 322 -7.26 -1.44 -16.45
C LEU A 322 -8.07 -1.77 -15.20
N LEU A 323 -9.20 -2.47 -15.35
CA LEU A 323 -10.18 -2.59 -14.27
C LEU A 323 -10.25 -3.99 -13.64
N ASP A 324 -9.86 -5.03 -14.38
CA ASP A 324 -9.91 -6.41 -13.90
C ASP A 324 -8.72 -6.77 -13.02
N GLY A 325 -8.98 -7.61 -12.02
CA GLY A 325 -7.99 -8.19 -11.11
C GLY A 325 -8.03 -7.61 -9.70
N PRO A 326 -7.28 -8.21 -8.80
CA PRO A 326 -7.26 -7.78 -7.42
C PRO A 326 -6.79 -6.34 -7.35
N TYR A 327 -7.62 -5.52 -6.75
CA TYR A 327 -7.41 -4.11 -6.64
C TYR A 327 -7.05 -3.77 -5.20
N ALA A 328 -5.78 -3.49 -4.94
CA ALA A 328 -5.32 -2.94 -3.68
C ALA A 328 -5.00 -1.44 -3.86
N PRO A 329 -6.01 -0.56 -3.87
CA PRO A 329 -5.76 0.87 -3.94
C PRO A 329 -5.18 1.33 -2.59
N GLY A 330 -3.90 1.26 -2.44
CA GLY A 330 -3.24 1.66 -1.23
C GLY A 330 -1.97 0.93 -0.89
N GLY A 331 -1.61 -0.01 -1.71
CA GLY A 331 -0.43 -0.83 -1.49
C GLY A 331 -0.64 -1.93 -0.46
N LEU A 332 0.38 -2.73 -0.32
CA LEU A 332 0.53 -3.82 0.65
C LEU A 332 0.37 -3.40 2.10
N LEU A 333 0.48 -2.12 2.37
CA LEU A 333 0.75 -1.62 3.70
C LEU A 333 -0.43 -0.78 4.16
N GLU A 334 -1.57 -1.42 4.41
CA GLU A 334 -2.68 -0.78 5.09
C GLU A 334 -2.49 -0.95 6.59
N LEU A 335 -1.88 0.05 7.22
CA LEU A 335 -1.78 0.09 8.67
C LEU A 335 -3.19 0.14 9.28
N GLN A 336 -3.49 -0.88 10.06
CA GLN A 336 -4.67 -0.83 10.92
C GLN A 336 -4.41 0.21 12.02
N GLU A 337 -4.96 1.41 11.86
CA GLU A 337 -4.64 2.58 12.69
C GLU A 337 -4.81 2.34 14.19
N ASN A 338 -5.80 1.55 14.60
CA ASN A 338 -6.01 1.22 16.00
C ASN A 338 -4.88 0.36 16.57
N THR A 339 -4.51 -0.72 15.87
CA THR A 339 -3.42 -1.63 16.29
C THR A 339 -2.08 -0.93 16.24
N ALA A 340 -1.85 -0.10 15.22
CA ALA A 340 -0.66 0.71 15.08
C ALA A 340 -0.54 1.78 16.18
N SER A 341 -1.67 2.39 16.59
CA SER A 341 -1.73 3.34 17.69
C SER A 341 -1.36 2.68 19.02
N ASP A 342 -1.89 1.49 19.28
CA ASP A 342 -1.56 0.74 20.48
C ASP A 342 -0.07 0.37 20.51
N ALA A 343 0.45 -0.17 19.42
CA ALA A 343 1.88 -0.53 19.32
C ALA A 343 2.81 0.69 19.42
N ALA A 344 2.46 1.82 18.79
CA ALA A 344 3.24 3.06 18.86
C ALA A 344 3.32 3.64 20.28
N SER A 345 2.32 3.34 21.13
CA SER A 345 2.28 3.80 22.51
C SER A 345 3.09 2.93 23.49
N LEU A 346 3.56 1.76 23.05
CA LEU A 346 4.31 0.80 23.85
C LEU A 346 5.82 1.00 23.69
N PHE A 347 6.51 1.26 24.80
CA PHE A 347 7.94 1.47 24.83
C PHE A 347 8.59 0.36 25.69
N PRO A 348 9.34 -0.59 25.09
CA PRO A 348 9.93 -1.72 25.79
C PRO A 348 10.80 -1.30 26.99
N ASN A 349 11.57 -0.22 26.85
CA ASN A 349 12.47 0.27 27.89
C ASN A 349 11.82 1.24 28.88
N LEU A 350 10.56 1.64 28.67
CA LEU A 350 9.81 2.50 29.57
C LEU A 350 8.94 1.69 30.52
N THR A 351 9.57 0.92 31.40
CA THR A 351 8.84 0.07 32.33
C THR A 351 8.27 0.87 33.50
N LEU A 352 6.99 0.72 33.73
CA LEU A 352 6.35 1.22 34.95
C LEU A 352 6.89 0.45 36.15
N PRO A 353 7.05 1.11 37.34
CA PRO A 353 7.43 0.39 38.55
C PRO A 353 6.46 -0.76 38.78
N PRO A 354 6.97 -1.96 39.14
CA PRO A 354 6.10 -3.11 39.36
C PRO A 354 5.05 -2.80 40.45
N ILE A 355 3.83 -3.24 40.24
CA ILE A 355 2.67 -2.98 41.12
C ILE A 355 3.03 -3.30 42.59
N GLY A 356 3.81 -4.36 42.80
CA GLY A 356 4.28 -4.73 44.14
C GLY A 356 5.14 -3.65 44.81
N ALA A 357 6.00 -2.95 44.05
CA ALA A 357 6.80 -1.85 44.57
C ALA A 357 5.92 -0.64 44.94
N VAL A 358 4.93 -0.31 44.10
CA VAL A 358 3.95 0.77 44.38
C VAL A 358 3.12 0.45 45.60
N CYS A 359 2.60 -0.77 45.71
CA CYS A 359 1.84 -1.23 46.86
C CYS A 359 2.73 -1.25 48.14
N GLY A 360 3.97 -1.72 48.02
CA GLY A 360 4.94 -1.69 49.12
C GLY A 360 5.24 -0.29 49.62
N PHE A 361 5.43 0.67 48.68
CA PHE A 361 5.61 2.08 49.01
C PHE A 361 4.38 2.68 49.73
N LEU A 362 3.16 2.36 49.27
CA LEU A 362 1.92 2.82 49.91
C LEU A 362 1.77 2.21 51.32
N VAL A 363 2.04 0.92 51.51
CA VAL A 363 2.00 0.29 52.81
C VAL A 363 3.04 0.92 53.75
N LEU A 364 4.26 1.17 53.27
CA LEU A 364 5.31 1.86 54.02
C LEU A 364 4.87 3.28 54.41
N TYR A 365 4.25 4.03 53.47
CA TYR A 365 3.69 5.35 53.70
C TYR A 365 2.66 5.34 54.86
N VAL A 366 1.67 4.45 54.77
CA VAL A 366 0.64 4.29 55.81
C VAL A 366 1.23 3.89 57.14
N PHE A 367 2.18 2.95 57.14
CA PHE A 367 2.86 2.51 58.35
C PHE A 367 3.69 3.62 59.04
N VAL A 368 4.43 4.39 58.25
CA VAL A 368 5.24 5.53 58.79
C VAL A 368 4.34 6.64 59.28
N MET A 369 3.29 7.01 58.50
CA MET A 369 2.38 8.09 58.85
C MET A 369 1.46 7.78 60.02
N GLY A 370 1.08 6.55 60.19
CA GLY A 370 0.15 6.11 61.25
C GLY A 370 0.87 5.57 62.47
N PRO A 371 1.05 4.23 62.56
CA PRO A 371 1.50 3.58 63.82
C PRO A 371 2.90 4.02 64.25
N LEU A 372 3.89 4.10 63.34
CA LEU A 372 5.25 4.47 63.68
C LEU A 372 5.35 5.90 64.18
N HIS A 373 4.75 6.84 63.47
CA HIS A 373 4.75 8.27 63.82
C HIS A 373 4.01 8.50 65.14
N TYR A 374 2.88 7.86 65.37
CA TYR A 374 2.14 7.94 66.63
C TYR A 374 2.98 7.38 67.80
N PHE A 375 3.64 6.25 67.64
CA PHE A 375 4.50 5.63 68.65
C PHE A 375 5.70 6.53 69.03
N LEU A 376 6.36 7.15 67.99
CA LEU A 376 7.49 8.03 68.20
C LEU A 376 7.09 9.29 68.99
N LEU A 377 6.00 9.93 68.61
CA LEU A 377 5.48 11.14 69.27
C LEU A 377 4.98 10.84 70.70
N ARG A 378 4.37 9.70 70.90
CA ARG A 378 3.97 9.21 72.23
C ARG A 378 5.17 8.99 73.14
N ARG A 379 6.26 8.38 72.66
CA ARG A 379 7.52 8.16 73.41
C ARG A 379 8.21 9.49 73.72
N ALA A 380 8.18 10.45 72.79
CA ALA A 380 8.74 11.77 72.94
C ALA A 380 7.89 12.68 73.87
N LYS A 381 6.68 12.28 74.29
CA LYS A 381 5.68 13.02 75.06
C LYS A 381 5.30 14.37 74.43
N ARG A 382 5.44 14.53 73.11
CA ARG A 382 5.17 15.78 72.33
C ARG A 382 4.17 15.54 71.19
N ARG A 383 2.96 15.06 71.48
CA ARG A 383 1.92 14.75 70.49
C ARG A 383 1.48 15.96 69.69
N GLU A 384 1.62 17.15 70.23
CA GLU A 384 1.29 18.43 69.58
C GLU A 384 2.11 18.66 68.29
N LEU A 385 3.34 18.10 68.24
CA LEU A 385 4.19 18.24 67.05
C LEU A 385 3.60 17.49 65.82
N ALA A 386 2.58 16.69 65.97
CA ALA A 386 1.93 15.98 64.88
C ALA A 386 1.43 16.96 63.77
N TRP A 387 0.96 18.15 64.15
CA TRP A 387 0.52 19.19 63.26
C TRP A 387 1.61 19.71 62.29
N ILE A 388 2.86 19.60 62.66
CA ILE A 388 4.02 20.02 61.85
C ILE A 388 4.65 18.84 61.17
N THR A 389 4.79 17.72 61.86
CA THR A 389 5.51 16.55 61.36
C THR A 389 4.71 15.75 60.33
N ILE A 390 3.36 15.72 60.36
CA ILE A 390 2.56 15.04 59.35
C ILE A 390 2.71 15.78 58.01
N PRO A 391 2.48 17.11 57.86
CA PRO A 391 2.73 17.80 56.62
C PRO A 391 4.18 17.67 56.10
N ALA A 392 5.16 17.69 56.99
CA ALA A 392 6.56 17.48 56.62
C ALA A 392 6.80 16.09 56.03
N LEU A 393 6.24 15.02 56.66
CA LEU A 393 6.32 13.67 56.11
C LEU A 393 5.61 13.53 54.75
N VAL A 394 4.43 14.16 54.61
CA VAL A 394 3.74 14.20 53.32
C VAL A 394 4.62 14.79 52.22
N VAL A 395 5.25 15.91 52.48
CA VAL A 395 6.17 16.56 51.53
C VAL A 395 7.36 15.64 51.20
N VAL A 396 7.94 14.95 52.19
CA VAL A 396 9.05 13.99 51.97
C VAL A 396 8.61 12.81 51.12
N PHE A 397 7.50 12.18 51.47
CA PHE A 397 7.00 11.04 50.68
C PHE A 397 6.57 11.44 49.25
N SER A 398 5.95 12.62 49.11
CA SER A 398 5.63 13.20 47.77
C SER A 398 6.89 13.49 46.97
N GLY A 399 7.93 14.04 47.63
CA GLY A 399 9.22 14.27 46.99
C GLY A 399 9.91 12.99 46.55
N VAL A 400 9.85 11.93 47.35
CA VAL A 400 10.38 10.60 46.98
C VAL A 400 9.60 10.01 45.82
N ALA A 401 8.25 10.07 45.87
CA ALA A 401 7.40 9.57 44.78
C ALA A 401 7.67 10.29 43.45
N ILE A 402 7.76 11.62 43.47
CA ILE A 402 8.11 12.44 42.31
C ILE A 402 9.52 12.12 41.81
N GLY A 403 10.48 12.00 42.73
CA GLY A 403 11.88 11.67 42.43
C GLY A 403 12.03 10.31 41.76
N VAL A 404 11.42 9.25 42.33
CA VAL A 404 11.42 7.91 41.75
C VAL A 404 10.69 7.93 40.38
N GLY A 405 9.53 8.58 40.30
CA GLY A 405 8.79 8.69 39.05
C GLY A 405 9.53 9.46 37.94
N SER A 406 10.33 10.49 38.30
CA SER A 406 11.15 11.20 37.32
C SER A 406 12.40 10.43 36.89
N LEU A 407 13.00 9.66 37.81
CA LEU A 407 14.13 8.81 37.47
C LEU A 407 13.74 7.64 36.55
N SER A 408 12.55 7.03 36.76
CA SER A 408 12.06 5.94 35.92
C SER A 408 11.62 6.40 34.51
N ARG A 409 11.20 7.64 34.34
CA ARG A 409 10.75 8.19 33.03
C ARG A 409 11.89 8.71 32.18
N GLY A 410 13.09 8.85 32.75
CA GLY A 410 14.19 9.49 32.04
C GLY A 410 14.02 11.01 31.88
N SER A 411 14.98 11.65 31.21
CA SER A 411 14.97 13.10 30.95
C SER A 411 14.87 13.42 29.45
N ARG A 412 15.05 12.44 28.59
CA ARG A 412 15.05 12.56 27.12
C ARG A 412 13.76 12.03 26.54
N PRO A 413 13.32 12.56 25.40
CA PRO A 413 12.27 11.94 24.60
C PRO A 413 12.71 10.54 24.15
N VAL A 414 11.73 9.65 24.03
CA VAL A 414 11.95 8.29 23.49
C VAL A 414 11.11 8.15 22.22
N LEU A 415 11.75 7.70 21.17
CA LEU A 415 11.11 7.36 19.90
C LEU A 415 10.84 5.87 19.84
N ASN A 416 9.62 5.49 19.54
CA ASN A 416 9.25 4.12 19.17
C ASN A 416 8.88 4.13 17.69
N ARG A 417 9.78 3.59 16.84
CA ARG A 417 9.60 3.57 15.39
C ARG A 417 9.32 2.16 14.93
N LEU A 418 8.13 1.99 14.37
CA LEU A 418 7.66 0.74 13.79
C LEU A 418 7.49 0.94 12.30
N ALA A 419 8.20 0.17 11.49
CA ALA A 419 8.19 0.32 10.04
C ALA A 419 7.97 -1.01 9.32
N VAL A 420 7.31 -0.96 8.17
CA VAL A 420 7.31 -2.01 7.18
C VAL A 420 7.98 -1.46 5.93
N VAL A 421 8.92 -2.22 5.40
CA VAL A 421 9.68 -1.87 4.19
C VAL A 421 9.41 -2.92 3.13
N HIS A 422 8.78 -2.53 2.04
CA HIS A 422 8.58 -3.37 0.87
C HIS A 422 9.65 -3.08 -0.17
N VAL A 423 10.43 -4.10 -0.50
CA VAL A 423 11.49 -4.05 -1.51
C VAL A 423 11.00 -4.80 -2.73
N PRO A 424 10.62 -4.12 -3.82
CA PRO A 424 10.22 -4.78 -5.06
C PRO A 424 11.41 -5.47 -5.73
N ALA A 425 11.15 -6.51 -6.51
CA ALA A 425 12.17 -7.25 -7.24
C ALA A 425 12.95 -6.32 -8.19
N GLY A 426 14.28 -6.36 -8.13
CA GLY A 426 15.14 -5.51 -8.94
C GLY A 426 15.05 -4.01 -8.67
N GLY A 427 14.27 -3.56 -7.67
CA GLY A 427 14.07 -2.15 -7.37
C GLY A 427 15.24 -1.53 -6.59
N GLU A 428 15.69 -0.34 -7.00
CA GLU A 428 16.66 0.47 -6.25
C GLU A 428 16.02 1.25 -5.09
N ARG A 429 14.68 1.40 -5.12
CA ARG A 429 13.89 2.09 -4.11
C ARG A 429 12.95 1.11 -3.44
N ALA A 430 12.81 1.23 -2.13
CA ALA A 430 11.87 0.48 -1.32
C ALA A 430 10.79 1.40 -0.77
N GLN A 431 9.58 0.91 -0.72
CA GLN A 431 8.48 1.60 -0.08
C GLN A 431 8.55 1.40 1.42
N VAL A 432 8.31 2.46 2.17
CA VAL A 432 8.23 2.41 3.62
C VAL A 432 6.92 3.02 4.10
N THR A 433 6.27 2.31 4.98
CA THR A 433 5.18 2.86 5.78
C THR A 433 5.37 2.47 7.24
N GLY A 434 4.90 3.29 8.16
CA GLY A 434 5.04 2.96 9.56
C GLY A 434 4.49 4.02 10.49
N VAL A 435 4.71 3.78 11.78
CA VAL A 435 4.30 4.68 12.84
C VAL A 435 5.48 5.07 13.71
N LEU A 436 5.45 6.31 14.13
CA LEU A 436 6.41 6.88 15.07
C LEU A 436 5.66 7.31 16.34
N GLY A 437 5.83 6.57 17.41
CA GLY A 437 5.42 6.97 18.75
C GLY A 437 6.50 7.85 19.37
N ILE A 438 6.12 8.99 19.95
CA ILE A 438 7.04 9.91 20.63
C ILE A 438 6.56 10.08 22.06
N PHE A 439 7.35 9.60 23.01
CA PHE A 439 7.15 9.85 24.43
C PHE A 439 7.95 11.07 24.86
N SER A 440 7.31 12.05 25.53
CA SER A 440 7.99 13.18 26.13
C SER A 440 7.84 13.17 27.67
N PRO A 441 8.95 13.06 28.43
CA PRO A 441 8.88 13.08 29.89
C PRO A 441 8.47 14.45 30.43
N ASN A 442 8.73 15.53 29.71
CA ASN A 442 8.48 16.91 30.12
C ASN A 442 7.62 17.66 29.11
N ARG A 443 6.94 18.72 29.57
CA ARG A 443 6.23 19.62 28.67
C ARG A 443 7.23 20.40 27.83
N ARG A 444 7.11 20.27 26.49
CA ARG A 444 7.97 20.95 25.50
C ARG A 444 7.34 20.96 24.13
N VAL A 445 7.86 21.81 23.27
CA VAL A 445 7.63 21.73 21.82
C VAL A 445 8.75 20.88 21.25
N LEU A 446 8.40 19.90 20.42
CA LEU A 446 9.34 19.05 19.67
C LEU A 446 9.15 19.28 18.18
N GLU A 447 10.26 19.50 17.52
CA GLU A 447 10.38 19.52 16.07
C GLU A 447 10.93 18.16 15.63
N VAL A 448 10.19 17.51 14.73
CA VAL A 448 10.52 16.21 14.18
C VAL A 448 10.82 16.36 12.71
N ARG A 449 12.01 15.98 12.26
CA ARG A 449 12.45 16.06 10.87
C ARG A 449 12.50 14.70 10.23
N PHE A 450 11.83 14.59 9.09
CA PHE A 450 11.85 13.40 8.25
C PHE A 450 12.76 13.64 7.04
N PRO A 451 13.46 12.61 6.53
CA PRO A 451 14.23 12.74 5.30
C PRO A 451 13.35 13.13 4.11
N PRO A 452 13.94 13.73 3.06
CA PRO A 452 13.23 14.00 1.82
C PRO A 452 12.60 12.72 1.24
N GLY A 453 11.39 12.85 0.69
CA GLY A 453 10.68 11.70 0.12
C GLY A 453 9.60 11.12 1.03
N LEU A 454 9.67 11.34 2.33
CA LEU A 454 8.65 10.88 3.27
C LEU A 454 7.58 11.95 3.51
N LEU A 455 6.34 11.51 3.59
CA LEU A 455 5.19 12.27 4.03
C LEU A 455 4.78 11.81 5.42
N ALA A 456 4.47 12.74 6.31
CA ALA A 456 4.04 12.44 7.67
C ALA A 456 2.65 13.01 7.94
N ARG A 457 1.83 12.24 8.65
CA ARG A 457 0.50 12.63 9.11
C ARG A 457 0.29 12.21 10.56
N PRO A 458 -0.66 12.80 11.29
CA PRO A 458 -0.96 12.34 12.63
C PRO A 458 -1.48 10.91 12.61
N LEU A 459 -1.06 10.14 13.59
CA LEU A 459 -1.73 8.88 13.93
C LEU A 459 -2.98 9.23 14.73
N PRO A 460 -4.18 8.77 14.33
CA PRO A 460 -5.40 8.99 15.10
C PRO A 460 -5.25 8.51 16.54
N ALA A 461 -5.90 9.25 17.45
CA ALA A 461 -5.83 8.91 18.87
C ALA A 461 -6.48 7.56 19.15
N GLY A 462 -5.67 6.57 19.52
CA GLY A 462 -6.14 5.36 20.18
C GLY A 462 -6.33 5.58 21.68
N TYR A 463 -6.54 4.52 22.43
CA TYR A 463 -6.75 4.59 23.89
C TYR A 463 -5.60 5.24 24.66
N SER A 464 -4.38 5.22 24.12
CA SER A 464 -3.14 5.65 24.79
C SER A 464 -2.51 6.91 24.20
N LEU A 465 -2.93 7.35 23.00
CA LEU A 465 -2.40 8.53 22.35
C LEU A 465 -3.26 9.77 22.64
N VAL A 466 -2.63 10.93 22.70
CA VAL A 466 -3.30 12.22 22.93
C VAL A 466 -3.45 12.92 21.59
N GLU A 467 -4.67 13.30 21.23
CA GLU A 467 -4.93 14.18 20.09
C GLU A 467 -4.27 15.55 20.28
N GLY A 468 -3.78 16.10 19.18
CA GLY A 468 -3.19 17.44 19.19
C GLY A 468 -3.11 18.04 17.80
N ASP A 469 -2.90 19.34 17.77
CA ASP A 469 -2.74 20.08 16.53
C ASP A 469 -1.30 19.90 16.04
N TRP A 470 -1.13 19.19 14.90
CA TRP A 470 0.15 19.08 14.23
C TRP A 470 0.29 20.16 13.18
N GLN A 471 1.47 20.75 13.12
CA GLN A 471 1.89 21.64 12.06
C GLN A 471 2.95 20.94 11.22
N PHE A 472 2.65 20.72 9.94
CA PHE A 472 3.53 20.04 9.00
C PHE A 472 4.10 21.08 8.05
N HIS A 473 5.42 21.29 8.10
CA HIS A 473 6.14 22.15 7.17
C HIS A 473 6.79 21.28 6.11
N GLN A 474 6.39 21.46 4.87
CA GLN A 474 7.00 20.74 3.74
C GLN A 474 8.05 21.65 3.08
N SER A 475 9.25 21.13 2.92
CA SER A 475 10.34 21.82 2.23
C SER A 475 10.43 21.39 0.76
N GLU A 476 10.89 22.29 -0.12
CA GLU A 476 11.11 22.01 -1.54
C GLU A 476 12.25 21.02 -1.77
N ALA A 477 13.35 21.15 -1.05
CA ALA A 477 14.59 20.39 -1.24
C ALA A 477 15.14 19.76 0.06
N GLY A 478 14.44 19.90 1.17
CA GLY A 478 14.90 19.46 2.49
C GLY A 478 13.97 18.46 3.17
N PRO A 479 14.34 18.04 4.37
CA PRO A 479 13.45 17.23 5.21
C PRO A 479 12.15 17.97 5.50
N GLY A 480 11.04 17.23 5.57
CA GLY A 480 9.79 17.77 6.08
C GLY A 480 9.87 17.89 7.60
N ASP A 481 9.49 19.05 8.13
CA ASP A 481 9.49 19.31 9.56
C ASP A 481 8.06 19.21 10.11
N SER A 482 7.91 18.62 11.27
CA SER A 482 6.64 18.58 12.01
C SER A 482 6.85 19.15 13.40
N GLU A 483 6.06 20.12 13.77
CA GLU A 483 6.14 20.75 15.09
C GLU A 483 4.90 20.42 15.91
N MET A 484 5.11 20.08 17.18
CA MET A 484 4.03 19.79 18.09
C MET A 484 4.38 20.08 19.55
N GLN A 485 3.39 20.55 20.29
CA GLN A 485 3.48 20.70 21.74
C GLN A 485 3.15 19.38 22.46
N PHE A 486 4.06 18.93 23.29
CA PHE A 486 3.88 17.79 24.19
C PHE A 486 3.61 18.25 25.61
N ASP A 487 2.67 17.58 26.27
CA ASP A 487 2.50 17.67 27.72
C ASP A 487 3.48 16.73 28.42
N ALA A 488 3.65 16.92 29.73
CA ALA A 488 4.53 16.07 30.53
C ALA A 488 3.98 14.63 30.59
N ALA A 489 4.85 13.66 30.34
CA ALA A 489 4.51 12.23 30.32
C ALA A 489 3.41 11.87 29.31
N SER A 490 3.41 12.52 28.14
CA SER A 490 2.47 12.24 27.05
C SER A 490 3.14 11.49 25.92
N VAL A 491 2.35 10.67 25.24
CA VAL A 491 2.73 9.98 24.00
C VAL A 491 1.91 10.57 22.84
N ARG A 492 2.56 10.84 21.73
CA ARG A 492 1.89 11.25 20.48
C ARG A 492 2.45 10.44 19.33
N GLY A 493 1.61 10.18 18.32
CA GLY A 493 1.95 9.36 17.18
C GLY A 493 1.86 10.09 15.86
N LEU A 494 2.75 9.68 14.95
CA LEU A 494 2.74 10.04 13.53
C LEU A 494 2.72 8.77 12.70
N VAL A 495 2.03 8.80 11.58
CA VAL A 495 2.19 7.84 10.47
C VAL A 495 3.14 8.48 9.46
N PHE A 496 4.05 7.71 8.92
CA PHE A 496 4.92 8.14 7.84
C PHE A 496 4.81 7.17 6.66
N GLU A 497 4.89 7.71 5.46
CA GLU A 497 4.75 6.99 4.21
C GLU A 497 5.70 7.59 3.17
N GLY A 498 6.32 6.74 2.33
CA GLY A 498 7.19 7.22 1.25
C GLY A 498 8.18 6.17 0.79
N GLU A 499 9.35 6.62 0.36
CA GLU A 499 10.37 5.79 -0.25
C GLU A 499 11.71 5.97 0.43
N VAL A 500 12.47 4.87 0.50
CA VAL A 500 13.84 4.82 1.00
C VAL A 500 14.71 4.07 0.00
N THR A 501 16.02 4.17 0.12
CA THR A 501 16.92 3.35 -0.68
C THR A 501 16.75 1.89 -0.31
N ALA A 502 16.56 1.02 -1.29
CA ALA A 502 16.39 -0.40 -1.07
C ALA A 502 17.70 -1.05 -0.58
N PRO A 503 17.68 -1.83 0.52
CA PRO A 503 18.81 -2.68 0.85
C PRO A 503 18.90 -3.85 -0.16
N ARG A 504 20.10 -4.36 -0.36
CA ARG A 504 20.35 -5.42 -1.33
C ARG A 504 20.15 -6.80 -0.71
N PHE A 505 19.50 -7.68 -1.46
CA PHE A 505 19.29 -9.07 -1.09
C PHE A 505 19.68 -10.00 -2.25
N PRO A 506 21.01 -10.19 -2.47
CA PRO A 506 21.47 -11.10 -3.50
C PRO A 506 20.95 -12.52 -3.24
N HIS A 507 20.38 -13.15 -4.25
CA HIS A 507 19.85 -14.49 -4.15
C HIS A 507 20.02 -15.24 -5.46
N SER A 508 20.02 -16.57 -5.37
CA SER A 508 19.91 -17.47 -6.50
C SER A 508 19.05 -18.64 -6.05
N LEU A 509 17.76 -18.57 -6.34
CA LEU A 509 16.77 -19.56 -5.93
C LEU A 509 16.17 -20.23 -7.16
N THR A 510 16.22 -21.53 -7.19
CA THR A 510 15.53 -22.37 -8.17
C THR A 510 14.39 -23.12 -7.51
N THR A 511 13.30 -23.25 -8.22
CA THR A 511 12.11 -23.94 -7.75
C THR A 511 11.81 -25.14 -8.64
N GLU A 512 11.55 -26.29 -8.04
CA GLU A 512 11.13 -27.51 -8.74
C GLU A 512 9.82 -28.01 -8.12
N ALA A 513 8.81 -28.22 -8.94
CA ALA A 513 7.57 -28.85 -8.51
C ALA A 513 7.50 -30.29 -8.97
N SER A 514 7.04 -31.16 -8.10
CA SER A 514 6.65 -32.55 -8.41
C SER A 514 5.16 -32.70 -8.08
N ASN A 515 4.58 -33.85 -8.39
CA ASN A 515 3.15 -34.12 -8.13
C ASN A 515 2.73 -33.97 -6.65
N THR A 516 3.64 -33.96 -5.73
CA THR A 516 3.35 -33.95 -4.28
C THR A 516 4.15 -32.91 -3.48
N THR A 517 5.20 -32.34 -4.05
CA THR A 517 6.12 -31.47 -3.31
C THR A 517 6.61 -30.32 -4.19
N PHE A 518 6.74 -29.16 -3.56
CA PHE A 518 7.41 -27.97 -4.08
C PHE A 518 8.76 -27.85 -3.40
N GLN A 519 9.84 -27.84 -4.15
CA GLN A 519 11.21 -27.76 -3.64
C GLN A 519 11.80 -26.41 -3.98
N VAL A 520 12.47 -25.80 -2.98
CA VAL A 520 13.23 -24.58 -3.16
C VAL A 520 14.69 -24.87 -2.84
N ARG A 521 15.60 -24.54 -3.76
CA ARG A 521 17.05 -24.73 -3.60
C ARG A 521 17.78 -23.48 -4.02
N GLY A 522 18.89 -23.20 -3.35
CA GLY A 522 19.77 -22.09 -3.69
C GLY A 522 20.34 -21.38 -2.51
N GLN A 523 20.58 -20.09 -2.65
CA GLN A 523 21.14 -19.29 -1.56
C GLN A 523 20.48 -17.90 -1.50
N VAL A 524 20.46 -17.33 -0.30
CA VAL A 524 20.00 -15.97 -0.02
C VAL A 524 21.01 -15.26 0.88
N ALA A 525 21.26 -13.99 0.65
CA ALA A 525 22.18 -13.18 1.45
C ALA A 525 21.60 -11.80 1.75
N SER A 526 22.02 -11.21 2.86
CA SER A 526 21.64 -9.87 3.31
C SER A 526 22.89 -9.08 3.70
N PRO A 527 23.67 -8.54 2.73
CA PRO A 527 24.94 -7.89 3.04
C PRO A 527 24.81 -6.57 3.78
N ASP A 528 23.68 -5.89 3.65
CA ASP A 528 23.50 -4.53 4.16
C ASP A 528 22.94 -4.50 5.60
N LEU A 529 22.21 -5.54 6.01
CA LEU A 529 21.56 -5.58 7.33
C LEU A 529 21.35 -7.02 7.81
N ARG A 530 21.21 -7.19 9.15
CA ARG A 530 20.78 -8.45 9.77
C ARG A 530 19.26 -8.54 9.71
N LEU A 531 18.76 -9.71 9.31
CA LEU A 531 17.35 -10.08 9.43
C LEU A 531 17.20 -11.19 10.47
N GLU A 532 16.40 -10.93 11.50
CA GLU A 532 16.03 -11.92 12.51
C GLU A 532 14.78 -12.68 12.06
N ASN A 533 14.73 -13.97 12.35
CA ASN A 533 13.63 -14.86 11.99
C ASN A 533 13.27 -14.76 10.49
N ALA A 534 14.27 -14.68 9.63
CA ALA A 534 14.05 -14.62 8.19
C ALA A 534 13.23 -15.83 7.73
N THR A 535 12.20 -15.58 6.96
CA THR A 535 11.24 -16.58 6.49
C THR A 535 10.98 -16.37 5.02
N LEU A 536 11.11 -17.43 4.23
CA LEU A 536 10.77 -17.41 2.82
C LEU A 536 9.29 -17.79 2.67
N LEU A 537 8.51 -16.88 2.13
CA LEU A 537 7.09 -17.07 1.83
C LEU A 537 6.93 -17.50 0.38
N THR A 538 6.19 -18.57 0.18
CA THR A 538 5.84 -19.09 -1.14
C THR A 538 4.33 -19.33 -1.18
N PHE A 539 3.78 -19.57 -2.36
CA PHE A 539 2.38 -19.97 -2.50
C PHE A 539 2.03 -21.23 -1.66
N TYR A 540 2.98 -22.13 -1.48
CA TYR A 540 2.77 -23.41 -0.79
C TYR A 540 3.07 -23.37 0.72
N GLY A 541 3.44 -22.22 1.26
CA GLY A 541 3.70 -22.07 2.68
C GLY A 541 4.97 -21.28 3.01
N ALA A 542 5.31 -21.28 4.28
CA ALA A 542 6.43 -20.55 4.85
C ALA A 542 7.61 -21.49 5.13
N ILE A 543 8.81 -21.09 4.76
CA ILE A 543 10.08 -21.76 5.08
C ILE A 543 10.86 -20.89 6.05
N ALA A 544 10.95 -21.31 7.30
CA ALA A 544 11.75 -20.61 8.30
C ALA A 544 13.24 -20.79 8.01
N LEU A 545 13.95 -19.71 7.72
CA LEU A 545 15.39 -19.71 7.45
C LEU A 545 16.24 -19.43 8.68
N GLY A 546 15.65 -18.82 9.75
CA GLY A 546 16.37 -18.36 10.92
C GLY A 546 16.98 -16.97 10.71
N ASP A 547 18.08 -16.67 11.38
CA ASP A 547 18.71 -15.35 11.26
C ASP A 547 19.61 -15.29 10.02
N LEU A 548 19.49 -14.23 9.26
CA LEU A 548 20.39 -13.87 8.16
C LEU A 548 21.37 -12.80 8.65
N ASP A 549 22.62 -13.18 8.83
CA ASP A 549 23.66 -12.25 9.23
C ASP A 549 24.36 -11.61 8.01
N PRO A 550 24.81 -10.35 8.12
CA PRO A 550 25.55 -9.68 7.05
C PRO A 550 26.78 -10.50 6.61
N ASN A 551 26.94 -10.65 5.29
CA ASN A 551 28.03 -11.37 4.63
C ASN A 551 28.09 -12.90 4.85
N GLU A 552 27.06 -13.51 5.43
CA GLU A 552 26.93 -14.96 5.52
C GLU A 552 25.76 -15.44 4.64
N PRO A 553 26.00 -15.91 3.40
CA PRO A 553 24.95 -16.46 2.55
C PRO A 553 24.36 -17.73 3.18
N LEU A 554 23.06 -17.78 3.28
CA LEU A 554 22.33 -18.95 3.77
C LEU A 554 21.98 -19.88 2.61
N GLN A 555 22.30 -21.16 2.74
CA GLN A 555 21.86 -22.18 1.78
C GLN A 555 20.43 -22.61 2.11
N VAL A 556 19.57 -22.59 1.09
CA VAL A 556 18.19 -23.05 1.16
C VAL A 556 18.08 -24.38 0.42
N GLN A 557 17.57 -25.39 1.09
CA GLN A 557 17.26 -26.68 0.49
C GLN A 557 16.06 -27.29 1.22
N GLU A 558 14.89 -26.84 0.87
CA GLU A 558 13.65 -27.17 1.57
C GLU A 558 12.59 -27.70 0.60
N SER A 559 11.66 -28.47 1.15
CA SER A 559 10.58 -29.08 0.39
C SER A 559 9.26 -28.89 1.12
N LEU A 560 8.31 -28.26 0.47
CA LEU A 560 6.96 -28.04 0.96
C LEU A 560 6.00 -29.06 0.32
N PRO A 561 5.03 -29.59 1.06
CA PRO A 561 3.95 -30.35 0.46
C PRO A 561 3.05 -29.42 -0.36
N LEU A 562 2.56 -29.89 -1.50
CA LEU A 562 1.57 -29.15 -2.32
C LEU A 562 0.18 -29.07 -1.66
N SER A 563 0.04 -29.46 -0.41
CA SER A 563 -1.25 -29.66 0.29
C SER A 563 -1.53 -28.65 1.40
N LEU A 564 -0.93 -27.47 1.40
CA LEU A 564 -1.19 -26.48 2.47
C LEU A 564 -2.30 -25.51 2.06
N GLY A 565 -3.39 -25.51 2.82
CA GLY A 565 -4.42 -24.48 2.73
C GLY A 565 -3.93 -23.12 3.27
N ALA A 566 -4.27 -22.04 2.59
CA ALA A 566 -3.82 -20.66 2.97
C ALA A 566 -4.22 -20.26 4.40
N GLY A 567 -5.24 -20.86 4.98
CA GLY A 567 -5.64 -20.61 6.38
C GLY A 567 -4.60 -21.06 7.41
N ASP A 568 -3.86 -22.12 7.13
CA ASP A 568 -2.78 -22.60 7.98
C ASP A 568 -1.49 -21.80 7.75
N ALA A 569 -1.28 -21.28 6.55
CA ALA A 569 -0.11 -20.49 6.20
C ALA A 569 0.03 -19.21 7.04
N TYR A 570 -1.06 -18.52 7.36
CA TYR A 570 -1.02 -17.34 8.21
C TYR A 570 -0.43 -17.64 9.60
N TRP A 571 -0.90 -18.71 10.25
CA TRP A 571 -0.41 -19.11 11.57
C TRP A 571 1.02 -19.64 11.54
N GLU A 572 1.40 -20.32 10.46
CA GLU A 572 2.77 -20.74 10.23
C GLU A 572 3.71 -19.55 10.05
N ILE A 573 3.29 -18.54 9.29
CA ILE A 573 4.04 -17.29 9.11
C ILE A 573 4.20 -16.57 10.46
N LEU A 574 3.14 -16.42 11.24
CA LEU A 574 3.20 -15.81 12.56
C LEU A 574 4.16 -16.58 13.49
N SER A 575 4.14 -17.91 13.44
CA SER A 575 5.02 -18.77 14.23
C SER A 575 6.47 -18.65 13.78
N ALA A 576 6.72 -18.72 12.48
CA ALA A 576 8.07 -18.61 11.90
C ALA A 576 8.70 -17.24 12.18
N LEU A 577 7.91 -16.17 12.13
CA LEU A 577 8.34 -14.81 12.43
C LEU A 577 8.38 -14.48 13.95
N GLY A 578 8.14 -15.46 14.81
CA GLY A 578 8.19 -15.26 16.27
C GLY A 578 7.12 -14.28 16.78
N ALA A 579 6.02 -14.14 16.06
CA ALA A 579 4.91 -13.27 16.42
C ALA A 579 3.68 -14.04 16.96
N TYR A 580 3.80 -15.33 17.13
CA TYR A 580 2.78 -16.19 17.73
C TYR A 580 3.23 -16.74 19.09
N SER A 581 2.42 -16.48 20.11
CA SER A 581 2.48 -17.24 21.36
C SER A 581 1.12 -17.90 21.58
N SER A 582 1.08 -19.12 22.13
CA SER A 582 -0.12 -19.94 22.36
C SER A 582 -1.17 -19.32 23.32
N GLY A 583 -1.20 -17.99 23.45
CA GLY A 583 -2.17 -17.22 24.21
C GLY A 583 -2.41 -15.87 23.56
N TYR A 584 -3.62 -15.35 23.64
CA TYR A 584 -4.00 -14.02 23.16
C TYR A 584 -3.04 -12.95 23.71
N PRO A 585 -2.56 -11.99 22.89
CA PRO A 585 -1.57 -10.98 23.29
C PRO A 585 -2.05 -10.03 24.40
N TYR A 586 -3.33 -10.02 24.74
CA TYR A 586 -3.93 -9.15 25.76
C TYR A 586 -3.54 -9.50 27.23
N GLY A 587 -2.71 -10.49 27.46
CA GLY A 587 -2.25 -10.86 28.81
C GLY A 587 -0.75 -10.88 28.98
N ALA A 588 0.03 -10.65 27.94
CA ALA A 588 1.48 -10.66 28.00
C ALA A 588 1.98 -9.36 28.68
N SER A 589 2.49 -9.48 29.89
CA SER A 589 3.09 -8.38 30.65
C SER A 589 4.61 -8.52 30.63
N GLY A 590 5.30 -7.39 30.44
CA GLY A 590 6.77 -7.35 30.37
C GLY A 590 7.28 -7.03 28.96
N ALA A 591 8.60 -6.99 28.81
CA ALA A 591 9.24 -6.62 27.53
C ALA A 591 8.86 -7.57 26.39
N ASP A 592 8.81 -8.87 26.65
CA ASP A 592 8.46 -9.88 25.63
C ASP A 592 7.01 -9.71 25.12
N GLY A 593 6.08 -9.33 26.01
CA GLY A 593 4.70 -9.07 25.63
C GLY A 593 4.56 -7.80 24.79
N ILE A 594 5.30 -6.75 25.12
CA ILE A 594 5.34 -5.51 24.34
C ILE A 594 5.88 -5.80 22.94
N GLU A 595 6.98 -6.55 22.84
CA GLU A 595 7.58 -6.89 21.56
C GLU A 595 6.63 -7.73 20.68
N LEU A 596 5.91 -8.67 21.28
CA LEU A 596 4.89 -9.46 20.57
C LEU A 596 3.79 -8.57 19.97
N VAL A 597 3.28 -7.59 20.74
CA VAL A 597 2.26 -6.64 20.24
C VAL A 597 2.82 -5.79 19.10
N ARG A 598 4.06 -5.32 19.19
CA ARG A 598 4.73 -4.55 18.14
C ARG A 598 4.87 -5.38 16.86
N ARG A 599 5.35 -6.62 16.93
CA ARG A 599 5.48 -7.54 15.79
C ARG A 599 4.12 -7.87 15.17
N THR A 600 3.14 -8.22 15.99
CA THR A 600 1.78 -8.53 15.50
C THR A 600 1.13 -7.32 14.79
N SER A 601 1.36 -6.11 15.30
CA SER A 601 0.86 -4.89 14.66
C SER A 601 1.44 -4.69 13.26
N LEU A 602 2.76 -4.89 13.08
CA LEU A 602 3.40 -4.77 11.78
C LEU A 602 2.99 -5.88 10.81
N LEU A 603 2.80 -7.10 11.30
CA LEU A 603 2.30 -8.21 10.49
C LEU A 603 0.86 -7.97 10.02
N SER A 604 0.02 -7.35 10.85
CA SER A 604 -1.33 -6.97 10.44
C SER A 604 -1.34 -5.98 9.28
N ALA A 605 -0.28 -5.17 9.16
CA ALA A 605 -0.15 -4.21 8.06
C ALA A 605 0.15 -4.88 6.70
N ILE A 606 0.77 -6.06 6.71
CA ILE A 606 1.05 -6.84 5.49
C ILE A 606 -0.01 -7.92 5.23
N GLN A 607 -1.02 -8.05 6.09
CA GLN A 607 -2.06 -9.08 5.92
C GLN A 607 -2.80 -8.98 4.57
N PRO A 608 -3.18 -7.80 4.06
CA PRO A 608 -3.77 -7.70 2.72
C PRO A 608 -2.84 -8.21 1.62
N ALA A 609 -1.54 -8.04 1.82
CA ALA A 609 -0.54 -8.55 0.92
C ALA A 609 -0.40 -10.08 1.01
N MET A 610 -0.56 -10.65 2.20
CA MET A 610 -0.46 -12.10 2.39
C MET A 610 -1.55 -12.85 1.64
N ASP A 611 -2.75 -12.26 1.50
CA ASP A 611 -3.81 -12.79 0.66
C ASP A 611 -3.43 -12.79 -0.83
N GLU A 612 -2.49 -11.96 -1.23
CA GLU A 612 -1.92 -11.87 -2.57
C GLU A 612 -0.58 -12.61 -2.74
N PHE A 613 0.21 -12.83 -1.68
CA PHE A 613 1.46 -13.58 -1.74
C PHE A 613 1.27 -14.99 -2.31
N GLY A 614 0.09 -15.56 -2.08
CA GLY A 614 -0.31 -16.81 -2.67
C GLY A 614 -0.43 -16.79 -4.19
N ARG A 615 -0.26 -15.66 -4.88
CA ARG A 615 -0.60 -15.57 -6.30
C ARG A 615 0.59 -15.58 -7.24
N SER A 616 1.76 -15.04 -6.89
CA SER A 616 2.77 -14.84 -7.95
C SER A 616 4.23 -14.74 -7.53
N GLY A 617 4.55 -14.66 -6.25
CA GLY A 617 5.90 -14.31 -5.84
C GLY A 617 6.52 -15.23 -4.81
N MET A 618 7.84 -15.19 -4.72
CA MET A 618 8.58 -15.58 -3.53
C MET A 618 8.94 -14.32 -2.77
N TYR A 619 8.68 -14.31 -1.47
CA TYR A 619 9.01 -13.17 -0.62
C TYR A 619 9.90 -13.63 0.52
N LEU A 620 10.94 -12.86 0.78
CA LEU A 620 11.73 -12.99 1.99
C LEU A 620 11.22 -11.99 3.01
N VAL A 621 10.81 -12.46 4.17
CA VAL A 621 10.30 -11.63 5.26
C VAL A 621 11.19 -11.80 6.48
N GLY A 622 11.49 -10.72 7.20
CA GLY A 622 12.31 -10.79 8.40
C GLY A 622 12.33 -9.48 9.17
N TRP A 623 12.76 -9.54 10.42
CA TRP A 623 12.82 -8.41 11.32
C TRP A 623 14.22 -7.79 11.37
N SER A 624 14.27 -6.48 11.60
CA SER A 624 15.49 -5.76 11.89
C SER A 624 15.28 -4.75 13.01
N ASP A 625 16.26 -4.62 13.87
CA ASP A 625 16.36 -3.60 14.91
C ASP A 625 16.91 -2.26 14.36
N ARG A 626 17.16 -2.20 13.07
CA ARG A 626 17.62 -0.98 12.39
C ARG A 626 16.48 -0.23 11.75
N ALA A 627 16.48 1.07 11.97
CA ALA A 627 15.58 1.97 11.27
C ALA A 627 15.88 2.04 9.77
N PRO A 628 14.86 2.05 8.90
CA PRO A 628 15.06 2.20 7.46
C PRO A 628 15.53 3.60 7.07
N PHE A 629 15.36 4.59 7.96
CA PHE A 629 15.80 5.99 7.78
C PHE A 629 16.01 6.65 9.15
N GLN A 630 16.71 7.79 9.14
CA GLN A 630 16.92 8.57 10.36
C GLN A 630 15.82 9.61 10.53
N VAL A 631 15.30 9.72 11.75
CA VAL A 631 14.43 10.82 12.19
C VAL A 631 15.24 11.69 13.12
N GLU A 632 15.30 12.99 12.85
CA GLU A 632 16.02 13.94 13.69
C GLU A 632 15.02 14.64 14.62
N LEU A 633 15.35 14.67 15.90
CA LEU A 633 14.72 15.57 16.85
C LEU A 633 15.67 16.70 17.17
N ALA A 634 15.13 17.90 17.36
CA ALA A 634 15.91 19.07 17.81
C ALA A 634 16.61 18.87 19.16
N THR A 635 16.27 17.80 19.88
CA THR A 635 16.85 17.40 21.16
C THR A 635 17.34 15.97 21.13
N ALA A 636 18.39 15.64 21.92
CA ALA A 636 18.84 14.27 22.06
C ALA A 636 17.69 13.35 22.52
N SER A 637 17.52 12.21 21.85
CA SER A 637 16.48 11.21 22.08
C SER A 637 17.08 9.81 22.12
N ASP A 638 16.39 8.91 22.78
CA ASP A 638 16.63 7.48 22.69
C ASP A 638 15.64 6.91 21.67
N ALA A 639 16.02 5.88 20.93
CA ALA A 639 15.17 5.28 19.91
C ALA A 639 15.06 3.78 20.12
N GLU A 640 13.86 3.26 19.87
CA GLU A 640 13.52 1.84 19.89
C GLU A 640 12.91 1.50 18.52
N ASP A 641 13.69 0.82 17.70
CA ASP A 641 13.33 0.55 16.30
C ASP A 641 12.90 -0.91 16.14
N LEU A 642 11.87 -1.12 15.31
CA LEU A 642 11.47 -2.43 14.83
C LEU A 642 11.01 -2.28 13.39
N THR A 643 11.69 -2.94 12.46
CA THR A 643 11.38 -2.90 11.04
C THR A 643 11.09 -4.30 10.54
N LEU A 644 9.96 -4.46 9.87
CA LEU A 644 9.60 -5.65 9.10
C LEU A 644 9.98 -5.41 7.63
N TYR A 645 10.87 -6.23 7.11
CA TYR A 645 11.20 -6.22 5.69
C TYR A 645 10.36 -7.25 4.95
N LEU A 646 9.80 -6.85 3.83
CA LEU A 646 9.10 -7.65 2.85
C LEU A 646 9.82 -7.48 1.53
N ILE A 647 10.55 -8.50 1.11
CA ILE A 647 11.45 -8.46 -0.05
C ILE A 647 10.91 -9.41 -1.11
N GLU A 648 10.59 -8.88 -2.26
CA GLU A 648 10.19 -9.66 -3.42
C GLU A 648 11.45 -10.24 -4.08
N LEU A 649 11.49 -11.56 -4.26
CA LEU A 649 12.61 -12.28 -4.86
C LEU A 649 12.28 -12.64 -6.30
N GLU A 650 13.19 -12.32 -7.21
CA GLU A 650 13.09 -12.77 -8.59
C GLU A 650 13.23 -14.30 -8.64
N ARG A 651 12.36 -14.94 -9.38
CA ARG A 651 12.57 -16.34 -9.74
C ARG A 651 13.58 -16.38 -10.88
N GLU A 652 14.67 -17.13 -10.73
CA GLU A 652 15.41 -17.56 -11.91
C GLU A 652 14.48 -18.53 -12.67
N SER A 653 13.65 -17.98 -13.56
CA SER A 653 13.06 -18.80 -14.61
C SER A 653 14.22 -19.34 -15.43
N GLU A 654 14.35 -20.69 -15.51
CA GLU A 654 15.25 -21.26 -16.53
C GLU A 654 14.95 -20.55 -17.85
N PRO A 655 15.97 -20.00 -18.53
CA PRO A 655 15.73 -19.29 -19.77
C PRO A 655 14.92 -20.20 -20.69
N ALA A 656 13.74 -19.73 -21.11
CA ALA A 656 12.96 -20.39 -22.14
C ALA A 656 13.93 -20.76 -23.24
N ALA A 657 14.03 -22.07 -23.57
CA ALA A 657 15.06 -22.57 -24.45
C ALA A 657 15.10 -21.68 -25.69
N ARG A 658 16.16 -20.87 -25.82
CA ARG A 658 16.37 -20.07 -27.02
C ARG A 658 16.17 -21.01 -28.19
N PRO A 659 15.37 -20.68 -29.20
CA PRO A 659 15.30 -21.47 -30.39
C PRO A 659 16.73 -21.56 -30.92
N VAL A 660 17.32 -22.73 -30.83
CA VAL A 660 18.66 -23.01 -31.40
C VAL A 660 18.48 -22.67 -32.86
N ALA A 661 19.11 -21.63 -33.32
CA ALA A 661 19.21 -21.28 -34.73
C ALA A 661 19.66 -22.55 -35.43
N GLN A 662 18.80 -23.13 -36.29
CA GLN A 662 19.16 -24.29 -37.04
C GLN A 662 20.41 -23.96 -37.86
N PRO A 663 21.51 -24.71 -37.70
CA PRO A 663 22.67 -24.47 -38.50
C PRO A 663 22.33 -24.74 -39.96
N THR A 664 22.36 -23.70 -40.78
CA THR A 664 22.27 -23.82 -42.24
C THR A 664 23.58 -24.41 -42.79
N GLY A 665 23.75 -25.73 -42.56
CA GLY A 665 24.86 -26.49 -43.12
C GLY A 665 24.38 -27.92 -43.46
N PRO A 666 24.96 -28.53 -44.48
CA PRO A 666 24.56 -29.89 -44.87
C PRO A 666 24.80 -30.89 -43.73
N PRO A 667 23.95 -31.92 -43.56
CA PRO A 667 23.99 -32.82 -42.41
C PRO A 667 25.28 -33.63 -42.41
N ILE A 668 26.08 -33.45 -41.35
CA ILE A 668 27.26 -34.32 -41.07
C ILE A 668 26.67 -35.55 -40.37
N ALA A 669 26.80 -36.72 -41.03
CA ALA A 669 26.43 -38.02 -40.45
C ALA A 669 27.34 -38.33 -39.24
N LEU A 670 26.80 -38.27 -38.04
CA LEU A 670 27.43 -38.79 -36.82
C LEU A 670 27.11 -40.29 -36.64
N PRO A 671 28.12 -41.10 -36.21
CA PRO A 671 27.86 -42.53 -35.98
C PRO A 671 26.90 -42.75 -34.81
N ALA A 672 25.97 -43.64 -35.03
CA ALA A 672 25.03 -44.11 -34.01
C ALA A 672 25.80 -44.81 -32.88
N THR A 673 25.64 -44.30 -31.66
CA THR A 673 25.68 -44.98 -30.37
C THR A 673 26.25 -44.04 -29.28
N ILE A 674 25.50 -43.03 -28.91
CA ILE A 674 25.56 -42.52 -27.54
C ILE A 674 24.12 -42.50 -27.05
N VAL A 675 23.79 -43.41 -26.13
CA VAL A 675 22.54 -43.36 -25.38
C VAL A 675 22.66 -42.11 -24.51
N ALA A 676 21.96 -41.06 -24.89
CA ALA A 676 21.82 -39.86 -24.07
C ALA A 676 21.14 -40.29 -22.76
N PRO A 677 21.64 -39.87 -21.59
CA PRO A 677 20.90 -40.07 -20.35
C PRO A 677 19.55 -39.36 -20.52
N THR A 678 18.46 -40.11 -20.31
CA THR A 678 17.11 -39.57 -20.21
C THR A 678 17.10 -38.63 -19.03
N LEU A 679 17.16 -37.33 -19.31
CA LEU A 679 16.84 -36.29 -18.31
C LEU A 679 15.38 -36.53 -17.88
N PRO A 680 15.08 -36.43 -16.57
CA PRO A 680 13.70 -36.49 -16.11
C PRO A 680 12.85 -35.47 -16.87
N PRO A 681 11.58 -35.78 -17.17
CA PRO A 681 10.70 -34.86 -17.87
C PRO A 681 10.68 -33.52 -17.11
N ARG A 682 10.91 -32.43 -17.83
CA ARG A 682 10.79 -31.08 -17.27
C ARG A 682 9.31 -30.81 -17.01
N VAL A 683 8.95 -30.47 -15.79
CA VAL A 683 7.57 -30.21 -15.40
C VAL A 683 7.44 -28.70 -15.13
N LEU A 684 6.46 -28.06 -15.74
CA LEU A 684 6.12 -26.66 -15.52
C LEU A 684 4.92 -26.57 -14.59
N LEU A 685 5.07 -25.82 -13.54
CA LEU A 685 3.99 -25.51 -12.60
C LEU A 685 3.33 -24.19 -13.00
N LEU A 686 2.02 -24.22 -13.25
CA LEU A 686 1.19 -23.05 -13.49
C LEU A 686 0.43 -22.72 -12.21
N ASP A 687 0.91 -21.71 -11.50
CA ASP A 687 0.25 -21.16 -10.31
C ASP A 687 -1.09 -20.48 -10.69
N PRO A 688 -2.01 -20.25 -9.76
CA PRO A 688 -3.29 -19.56 -10.02
C PRO A 688 -3.19 -18.25 -10.79
N ASP A 689 -2.06 -17.55 -10.69
CA ASP A 689 -1.82 -16.28 -11.38
C ASP A 689 -1.55 -16.40 -12.87
N TYR A 690 -1.23 -17.58 -13.33
CA TYR A 690 -1.13 -17.86 -14.76
C TYR A 690 -2.48 -18.07 -15.42
N PHE A 691 -3.57 -18.03 -14.63
CA PHE A 691 -4.92 -18.18 -15.13
C PHE A 691 -5.64 -16.83 -15.16
N THR A 692 -6.21 -16.54 -16.32
CA THR A 692 -7.31 -15.58 -16.42
C THR A 692 -8.61 -16.32 -16.12
N TRP A 693 -9.55 -15.67 -15.46
CA TRP A 693 -10.84 -16.27 -15.15
C TRP A 693 -11.99 -15.40 -15.66
N GLN A 694 -13.10 -16.02 -15.97
CA GLN A 694 -14.32 -15.36 -16.39
C GLN A 694 -15.56 -16.08 -15.84
N VAL A 695 -16.63 -15.31 -15.62
CA VAL A 695 -17.93 -15.85 -15.27
C VAL A 695 -18.62 -16.30 -16.55
N VAL A 696 -18.83 -17.63 -16.70
CA VAL A 696 -19.54 -18.20 -17.84
C VAL A 696 -21.04 -18.16 -17.64
N GLN A 697 -21.50 -18.39 -16.41
CA GLN A 697 -22.91 -18.43 -16.05
C GLN A 697 -23.10 -18.04 -14.59
N ALA A 698 -24.19 -17.33 -14.29
CA ALA A 698 -24.64 -17.06 -12.93
C ALA A 698 -26.17 -17.11 -12.84
N ASP A 699 -26.69 -17.78 -11.82
CA ASP A 699 -28.10 -17.85 -11.49
C ASP A 699 -28.29 -17.64 -9.96
N PRO A 700 -28.93 -16.58 -9.51
CA PRO A 700 -29.56 -15.52 -10.33
C PRO A 700 -28.55 -14.62 -11.09
N PRO A 701 -28.99 -13.98 -12.19
CA PRO A 701 -28.11 -13.10 -12.97
C PRO A 701 -27.55 -11.89 -12.22
N SER A 702 -28.14 -11.57 -11.07
CA SER A 702 -27.64 -10.52 -10.16
C SER A 702 -26.47 -10.99 -9.28
N LEU A 703 -26.15 -12.26 -9.28
CA LEU A 703 -24.99 -12.82 -8.61
C LEU A 703 -23.71 -12.37 -9.34
N ASN A 704 -22.76 -11.88 -8.59
CA ASN A 704 -21.47 -11.45 -9.12
C ASN A 704 -20.37 -12.34 -8.54
N PRO A 705 -20.17 -13.55 -9.09
CA PRO A 705 -19.22 -14.49 -8.55
C PRO A 705 -17.78 -14.11 -8.90
N SER A 706 -16.88 -14.42 -7.96
CA SER A 706 -15.42 -14.23 -8.09
C SER A 706 -14.73 -15.45 -7.48
N PRO A 707 -13.61 -15.91 -8.02
CA PRO A 707 -12.81 -16.96 -7.39
C PRO A 707 -12.20 -16.51 -6.04
N TYR A 708 -12.25 -15.22 -5.72
CA TYR A 708 -11.66 -14.61 -4.53
C TYR A 708 -12.67 -14.01 -3.56
N GLY A 709 -13.88 -14.47 -3.59
CA GLY A 709 -14.90 -14.05 -2.64
C GLY A 709 -16.29 -14.10 -3.23
N THR A 710 -17.05 -15.16 -2.89
CA THR A 710 -18.44 -15.29 -3.31
C THR A 710 -19.28 -15.88 -2.20
N GLN A 711 -20.40 -15.22 -1.88
CA GLN A 711 -21.40 -15.75 -1.00
C GLN A 711 -22.62 -16.22 -1.81
N LEU A 712 -22.94 -17.50 -1.71
CA LEU A 712 -24.06 -18.12 -2.41
C LEU A 712 -25.09 -18.65 -1.40
N ALA A 713 -26.21 -17.96 -1.28
CA ALA A 713 -27.33 -18.39 -0.44
C ALA A 713 -28.23 -19.42 -1.15
N GLN A 714 -28.43 -19.27 -2.46
CA GLN A 714 -29.15 -20.21 -3.33
C GLN A 714 -28.82 -19.90 -4.79
N GLY A 715 -28.75 -20.92 -5.65
CA GLY A 715 -28.46 -20.79 -7.06
C GLY A 715 -27.14 -21.45 -7.46
N SER A 716 -26.59 -21.04 -8.58
CA SER A 716 -25.34 -21.61 -9.12
C SER A 716 -24.55 -20.58 -9.93
N TYR A 717 -23.26 -20.82 -10.09
CA TYR A 717 -22.43 -20.09 -11.03
C TYR A 717 -21.34 -20.99 -11.61
N VAL A 718 -20.81 -20.58 -12.77
CA VAL A 718 -19.71 -21.24 -13.46
C VAL A 718 -18.59 -20.24 -13.70
N LEU A 719 -17.39 -20.60 -13.24
CA LEU A 719 -16.15 -19.91 -13.55
C LEU A 719 -15.34 -20.74 -14.55
N SER A 720 -14.80 -20.10 -15.59
CA SER A 720 -13.81 -20.68 -16.48
C SER A 720 -12.45 -20.06 -16.20
N PHE A 721 -11.44 -20.89 -16.07
CA PHE A 721 -10.04 -20.53 -15.84
C PHE A 721 -9.23 -20.93 -17.06
N THR A 722 -8.54 -19.99 -17.68
CA THR A 722 -7.72 -20.23 -18.85
C THR A 722 -6.30 -19.77 -18.61
N PRO A 723 -5.26 -20.59 -18.83
CA PRO A 723 -3.89 -20.13 -18.73
C PRO A 723 -3.63 -18.91 -19.62
N SER A 724 -2.84 -17.96 -19.13
CA SER A 724 -2.44 -16.78 -19.91
C SER A 724 -1.79 -17.23 -21.23
N ALA A 725 -2.12 -16.53 -22.32
CA ALA A 725 -1.71 -16.92 -23.67
C ALA A 725 -0.19 -17.06 -23.78
N GLY A 726 0.28 -18.14 -24.35
CA GLY A 726 1.67 -18.39 -24.69
C GLY A 726 2.32 -19.59 -24.01
N ILE A 727 1.62 -20.31 -23.13
CA ILE A 727 2.16 -21.52 -22.50
C ILE A 727 1.77 -22.73 -23.34
N GLY A 728 2.74 -23.25 -24.12
CA GLY A 728 2.57 -24.56 -24.79
C GLY A 728 2.93 -25.68 -23.82
N TYR A 729 2.08 -26.71 -23.73
CA TYR A 729 2.38 -27.94 -23.02
C TYR A 729 1.93 -29.15 -23.84
N THR A 730 2.60 -30.27 -23.59
CA THR A 730 2.34 -31.53 -24.31
C THR A 730 1.43 -32.45 -23.52
N SER A 731 1.46 -32.40 -22.20
CA SER A 731 0.63 -33.24 -21.33
C SER A 731 0.34 -32.56 -19.98
N VAL A 732 -0.79 -32.91 -19.39
CA VAL A 732 -1.18 -32.51 -18.04
C VAL A 732 -0.75 -33.61 -17.07
N GLN A 733 0.09 -33.24 -16.10
CA GLN A 733 0.64 -34.15 -15.09
C GLN A 733 -0.13 -34.06 -13.76
N GLY A 734 -0.76 -32.92 -13.48
CA GLY A 734 -1.53 -32.72 -12.25
C GLY A 734 -2.42 -31.49 -12.31
N LEU A 735 -3.52 -31.51 -11.57
CA LEU A 735 -4.44 -30.41 -11.34
C LEU A 735 -4.81 -30.42 -9.87
N VAL A 736 -4.67 -29.26 -9.21
CA VAL A 736 -5.06 -29.07 -7.81
C VAL A 736 -6.09 -27.97 -7.73
N LEU A 737 -7.25 -28.24 -7.14
CA LEU A 737 -8.29 -27.27 -6.83
C LEU A 737 -8.10 -26.77 -5.39
N HIS A 738 -7.89 -25.48 -5.21
CA HIS A 738 -7.78 -24.84 -3.92
C HIS A 738 -9.12 -24.22 -3.51
N LEU A 739 -9.72 -24.71 -2.42
CA LEU A 739 -11.00 -24.25 -1.91
C LEU A 739 -10.87 -23.72 -0.48
N GLU A 740 -11.13 -22.42 -0.28
CA GLU A 740 -11.17 -21.81 1.03
C GLU A 740 -12.52 -21.17 1.29
N GLY A 741 -12.99 -21.28 2.52
CA GLY A 741 -14.26 -20.70 2.90
C GLY A 741 -14.98 -21.47 4.00
N SER A 742 -16.29 -21.33 4.01
CA SER A 742 -17.15 -22.03 4.94
C SER A 742 -18.52 -22.27 4.32
N SER A 743 -19.21 -23.31 4.77
CA SER A 743 -20.58 -23.58 4.37
C SER A 743 -21.40 -24.04 5.56
N SER A 744 -22.70 -23.76 5.52
CA SER A 744 -23.63 -24.22 6.54
C SER A 744 -24.32 -25.52 6.06
N GLY A 745 -23.80 -26.67 6.51
CA GLY A 745 -24.46 -27.95 6.30
C GLY A 745 -24.15 -28.66 4.98
N LEU A 746 -23.22 -28.18 4.16
CA LEU A 746 -22.78 -28.78 2.91
C LEU A 746 -21.26 -28.94 2.91
N GLY A 747 -20.73 -30.08 2.45
CA GLY A 747 -19.32 -30.24 2.17
C GLY A 747 -18.95 -29.74 0.77
N PRO A 748 -17.66 -29.45 0.49
CA PRO A 748 -17.22 -29.04 -0.85
C PRO A 748 -17.59 -30.02 -1.96
N GLU A 749 -17.58 -31.30 -1.69
CA GLU A 749 -18.00 -32.38 -2.64
C GLU A 749 -19.46 -32.32 -3.04
N GLU A 750 -20.33 -31.62 -2.28
CA GLU A 750 -21.77 -31.49 -2.53
C GLU A 750 -22.12 -30.25 -3.36
N PHE A 751 -21.24 -29.26 -3.46
CA PHE A 751 -21.53 -28.00 -4.15
C PHE A 751 -20.55 -27.63 -5.25
N ALA A 752 -19.34 -28.21 -5.31
CA ALA A 752 -18.32 -27.91 -6.30
C ALA A 752 -18.20 -29.04 -7.33
N LEU A 753 -18.38 -28.72 -8.62
CA LEU A 753 -18.32 -29.64 -9.74
C LEU A 753 -17.27 -29.12 -10.74
N LEU A 754 -16.55 -30.06 -11.34
CA LEU A 754 -15.64 -29.78 -12.46
C LEU A 754 -16.26 -30.23 -13.77
N TRP A 755 -15.92 -29.50 -14.84
CA TRP A 755 -16.33 -29.91 -16.20
C TRP A 755 -15.36 -30.93 -16.74
N ASP A 756 -15.86 -32.14 -17.01
CA ASP A 756 -15.13 -33.16 -17.75
C ASP A 756 -15.26 -32.88 -19.25
N PHE A 757 -14.13 -32.50 -19.89
CA PHE A 757 -14.09 -32.20 -21.32
C PHE A 757 -14.17 -33.46 -22.19
N SER A 758 -13.82 -34.61 -21.64
CA SER A 758 -13.88 -35.89 -22.34
C SER A 758 -15.29 -36.45 -22.38
N ALA A 759 -16.01 -36.38 -21.25
CA ALA A 759 -17.40 -36.81 -21.12
C ALA A 759 -18.42 -35.73 -21.49
N ALA A 760 -18.01 -34.48 -21.61
CA ALA A 760 -18.86 -33.29 -21.83
C ALA A 760 -19.97 -33.18 -20.77
N SER A 761 -19.61 -33.36 -19.49
CA SER A 761 -20.53 -33.32 -18.35
C SER A 761 -19.91 -32.69 -17.11
N TRP A 762 -20.78 -32.18 -16.23
CA TRP A 762 -20.35 -31.72 -14.90
C TRP A 762 -20.22 -32.94 -13.98
N GLU A 763 -19.08 -33.04 -13.30
CA GLU A 763 -18.80 -34.12 -12.38
C GLU A 763 -18.48 -33.63 -10.99
N ALA A 764 -19.06 -34.29 -9.97
CA ALA A 764 -18.70 -34.12 -8.59
C ALA A 764 -17.44 -34.94 -8.29
N ILE A 765 -16.39 -34.27 -7.81
CA ILE A 765 -15.15 -34.97 -7.46
C ILE A 765 -15.31 -35.54 -6.04
N PRO A 766 -15.23 -36.85 -5.85
CA PRO A 766 -15.37 -37.46 -4.54
C PRO A 766 -14.25 -37.05 -3.59
N GLY A 767 -14.61 -36.72 -2.36
CA GLY A 767 -13.64 -36.42 -1.33
C GLY A 767 -13.09 -35.00 -1.34
N LEU A 768 -13.69 -34.04 -2.07
CA LEU A 768 -13.35 -32.64 -1.98
C LEU A 768 -13.54 -32.13 -0.55
N THR A 769 -12.54 -31.42 -0.06
CA THR A 769 -12.52 -30.82 1.27
C THR A 769 -12.12 -29.35 1.18
N TRP A 770 -12.27 -28.61 2.26
CA TRP A 770 -11.66 -27.29 2.37
C TRP A 770 -10.13 -27.48 2.38
N GLY A 771 -9.43 -26.68 1.57
CA GLY A 771 -8.01 -26.78 1.33
C GLY A 771 -7.69 -27.23 -0.08
N ASP A 772 -6.55 -27.90 -0.24
CA ASP A 772 -6.02 -28.36 -1.53
C ASP A 772 -6.56 -29.72 -1.89
N ASN A 773 -7.09 -29.83 -3.07
CA ASN A 773 -7.70 -31.03 -3.58
C ASN A 773 -6.99 -31.44 -4.87
N PRO A 774 -6.07 -32.44 -4.84
CA PRO A 774 -5.49 -32.99 -6.06
C PRO A 774 -6.58 -33.76 -6.82
N ILE A 775 -6.78 -33.38 -8.08
CA ILE A 775 -7.81 -33.94 -8.93
C ILE A 775 -7.27 -35.23 -9.60
N PRO A 776 -7.95 -36.36 -9.44
CA PRO A 776 -7.57 -37.58 -10.15
C PRO A 776 -7.82 -37.42 -11.66
N ASP A 777 -7.01 -38.10 -12.48
CA ASP A 777 -7.10 -38.10 -13.94
C ASP A 777 -7.24 -36.67 -14.54
N PRO A 778 -6.29 -35.76 -14.22
CA PRO A 778 -6.42 -34.33 -14.46
C PRO A 778 -6.60 -33.96 -15.95
N GLY A 779 -6.19 -34.84 -16.86
CA GLY A 779 -6.33 -34.67 -18.31
C GLY A 779 -7.78 -34.58 -18.78
N ASP A 780 -8.72 -35.15 -18.04
CA ASP A 780 -10.14 -35.12 -18.40
C ASP A 780 -10.80 -33.78 -18.08
N TYR A 781 -10.26 -33.06 -17.10
CA TYR A 781 -10.78 -31.77 -16.61
C TYR A 781 -10.07 -30.55 -17.20
N VAL A 782 -9.07 -30.77 -18.05
CA VAL A 782 -8.33 -29.66 -18.71
C VAL A 782 -8.65 -29.70 -20.20
N GLY A 783 -9.37 -28.68 -20.63
CA GLY A 783 -9.84 -28.55 -22.01
C GLY A 783 -8.81 -27.95 -22.97
N PRO A 784 -9.20 -27.71 -24.23
CA PRO A 784 -8.36 -27.08 -25.23
C PRO A 784 -7.82 -25.71 -24.72
N GLY A 785 -6.52 -25.48 -24.90
CA GLY A 785 -5.88 -24.28 -24.41
C GLY A 785 -5.63 -24.23 -22.89
N GLY A 786 -5.85 -25.34 -22.17
CA GLY A 786 -5.64 -25.43 -20.72
C GLY A 786 -6.82 -24.91 -19.88
N GLU A 787 -7.99 -24.77 -20.49
CA GLU A 787 -9.20 -24.30 -19.81
C GLU A 787 -9.63 -25.30 -18.73
N VAL A 788 -9.96 -24.79 -17.53
CA VAL A 788 -10.59 -25.57 -16.45
C VAL A 788 -11.87 -24.85 -16.05
N ARG A 789 -12.98 -25.57 -15.87
CA ARG A 789 -14.25 -24.99 -15.46
C ARG A 789 -14.71 -25.51 -14.12
N LEU A 790 -15.11 -24.59 -13.24
CA LEU A 790 -15.68 -24.87 -11.92
C LEU A 790 -17.12 -24.38 -11.87
N GLN A 791 -18.05 -25.27 -11.54
CA GLN A 791 -19.42 -24.90 -11.16
C GLN A 791 -19.55 -24.99 -9.63
N VAL A 792 -20.15 -23.98 -9.06
CA VAL A 792 -20.58 -23.97 -7.65
C VAL A 792 -22.10 -23.87 -7.63
N GLU A 793 -22.74 -24.83 -6.97
CA GLU A 793 -24.21 -24.93 -6.91
C GLU A 793 -24.68 -25.09 -5.48
N ASN A 794 -25.62 -24.25 -5.05
CA ASN A 794 -26.33 -24.39 -3.79
C ASN A 794 -27.84 -24.63 -4.05
N ALA A 795 -28.21 -25.90 -4.12
CA ALA A 795 -29.61 -26.32 -4.27
C ALA A 795 -30.36 -26.44 -2.93
N GLN A 796 -29.66 -26.37 -1.79
CA GLN A 796 -30.26 -26.60 -0.47
C GLN A 796 -30.83 -25.32 0.13
N ALA A 797 -32.12 -25.26 0.35
CA ALA A 797 -32.77 -24.13 0.98
C ALA A 797 -32.30 -23.94 2.43
N GLY A 798 -31.80 -22.72 2.74
CA GLY A 798 -31.31 -22.37 4.06
C GLY A 798 -29.83 -22.66 4.31
N ALA A 799 -29.13 -23.32 3.38
CA ALA A 799 -27.68 -23.41 3.38
C ALA A 799 -27.06 -22.13 2.79
N THR A 800 -25.88 -21.77 3.25
CA THR A 800 -25.09 -20.67 2.67
C THR A 800 -23.67 -21.18 2.45
N ILE A 801 -23.15 -20.93 1.27
CA ILE A 801 -21.76 -21.20 0.91
C ILE A 801 -21.05 -19.86 0.85
N LEU A 802 -19.97 -19.71 1.59
CA LEU A 802 -19.06 -18.58 1.52
C LEU A 802 -17.71 -19.09 1.01
N LEU A 803 -17.41 -18.88 -0.25
CA LEU A 803 -16.12 -19.15 -0.82
C LEU A 803 -15.26 -17.90 -0.71
N GLN A 804 -14.13 -18.01 -0.04
CA GLN A 804 -13.11 -16.98 0.05
C GLN A 804 -12.09 -17.14 -1.06
N ARG A 805 -11.87 -18.42 -1.50
CA ARG A 805 -10.95 -18.74 -2.59
C ARG A 805 -11.39 -19.99 -3.30
N SER A 806 -11.31 -19.98 -4.64
CA SER A 806 -11.56 -21.13 -5.51
C SER A 806 -10.72 -20.99 -6.78
N VAL A 807 -9.51 -21.53 -6.78
CA VAL A 807 -8.51 -21.36 -7.84
C VAL A 807 -7.80 -22.68 -8.13
N PHE A 808 -7.03 -22.73 -9.22
CA PHE A 808 -6.34 -23.93 -9.65
C PHE A 808 -4.82 -23.76 -9.72
N THR A 809 -4.11 -24.83 -9.45
CA THR A 809 -2.72 -25.05 -9.86
C THR A 809 -2.67 -26.17 -10.87
N LEU A 810 -1.99 -25.96 -11.99
CA LEU A 810 -1.86 -26.93 -13.08
C LEU A 810 -0.39 -27.29 -13.26
N VAL A 811 -0.11 -28.60 -13.30
CA VAL A 811 1.23 -29.15 -13.52
C VAL A 811 1.26 -29.76 -14.91
N VAL A 812 2.09 -29.23 -15.79
CA VAL A 812 2.17 -29.62 -17.20
C VAL A 812 3.59 -29.98 -17.62
N GLU A 813 3.70 -30.77 -18.65
CA GLU A 813 4.95 -31.03 -19.34
C GLU A 813 5.04 -30.10 -20.56
N PRO A 814 6.07 -29.24 -20.66
CA PRO A 814 6.23 -28.29 -21.76
C PRO A 814 6.33 -28.90 -23.14
#